data_f3aa7e52ca59eef57dd6ed8ad228301c
#
_entry.id   f3aa7e52ca59eef57dd6ed8ad228301c
#
_cell.length_a   1.000
_cell.length_b   1.000
_cell.length_c   1.000
_cell.angle_alpha   90.00
_cell.angle_beta   90.00
_cell.angle_gamma   90.00
#
_symmetry.space_group_name_H-M   'P 1'
#
loop_
_entity.id
_entity.type
_entity.pdbx_description
1 polymer ?
#
loop_
_entity_poly.entity_id
_entity_poly.type
_entity_poly.pdbx_seq_one_letter_code
_entity_poly.pdbx_strand_id
1 'polypeptide(L)'
;MTVYNTGQGLPSNHIRQAIEDSLGFLWIATDAGPLYFNGQQFSNYRHGLKSASIQYIQQRADGRLWLSTDAGLAELSRKGDTPMFQSVLPAGEPALYYPNRMYEDAKGRVWISQPNASVAKWDGQRLQLYRFGGEVATGSSGSGFFFGEGPLGNFWVGSNTGHLFLYQEESDSFQLKGLFPPFNAWAIRDDSLWLAGEGLHLLRIEKNQHVDSVGSFDTGGRELTCLAWGRSGEWYAGTNGEGFFRLSFQGQTLTFSEAFGSNDPHRVDRLPFKTINDIHMSPSGDIWLSTNEGLGLLQPRFFEGANGVSFNNTTIVAAIQDRIYASFGHVYEIEKQGREFYGHTLPGLERGSVNGIAATSKHLWMSTTDGELFTYENGRTANLHDLTGRGGGIFSLLAGSNDDLWFCQAPRNTPLIGLAKIKPNMEIQAYGADKGMESRILTVRESERGTIYAAGIGPGTYLYRYLPELDNFLNLSLPLPFPHSSNFEVHDMAIGPKGLVWLASTDGLLRFDLERIQRVDLGPYTSREIRAVAILKDGSLWLATDTEGLLFYNNGHYVLVGEASGLPSRVAAYRCLVKDSQEYLWVGTAEGMVHSSRPNPKPAKSSHPILLQTIINGTEQKGPPGDNTLPPYADIHLQFACPAYPGEGMLYEYRLRGSPDSTWRAFSPQPGLSFTKQAPGDYLLEARARQAGGFDWSEPLQWRFQVEQHWYRTPWAKAGFLTVGILLLWGLIRLRMHQLRIRVATLQQSLAKQHEEYRQKESFLQQKLETATQLAERPVSNLEILFGLIQSLPQESTLEDTIKTMAKALQEPIAIIAFEFAYLDKNELVFRGYSRRAESFNRRREEFNEKTNLAAWAIAGNETLLLTDFSRQQELYIEKTGDYRYNSVIVAPFELRSGKRMALCLYHLRKNAFNQHDLMAAQMLARYLALILKRRLE
;
A
#
# COMPACT_ATOMS: atom_id res chain seq x y z
N MET A 1 -8.94 8.60 17.43
CA MET A 1 -10.35 8.33 17.06
C MET A 1 -10.62 8.94 15.70
N THR A 2 -11.29 8.24 14.82
CA THR A 2 -11.76 8.76 13.53
C THR A 2 -13.27 8.95 13.61
N VAL A 3 -13.79 10.08 13.11
CA VAL A 3 -15.23 10.40 13.10
C VAL A 3 -15.70 10.50 11.67
N TYR A 4 -16.80 9.83 11.36
CA TYR A 4 -17.48 9.93 10.08
C TYR A 4 -18.85 10.57 10.30
N ASN A 5 -19.13 11.61 9.57
CA ASN A 5 -20.40 12.33 9.60
C ASN A 5 -20.82 12.73 8.17
N THR A 6 -21.88 13.52 8.03
CA THR A 6 -22.36 13.97 6.72
C THR A 6 -21.32 14.75 5.92
N GLY A 7 -20.39 15.43 6.58
CA GLY A 7 -19.26 16.10 5.93
C GLY A 7 -18.22 15.13 5.34
N GLN A 8 -18.17 13.90 5.81
CA GLN A 8 -17.30 12.83 5.32
C GLN A 8 -18.04 11.78 4.47
N GLY A 9 -19.27 12.09 4.01
CA GLY A 9 -19.98 11.26 3.04
C GLY A 9 -21.06 10.33 3.62
N LEU A 10 -21.40 10.42 4.90
CA LEU A 10 -22.58 9.76 5.42
C LEU A 10 -23.85 10.49 4.94
N PRO A 11 -24.92 9.79 4.55
CA PRO A 11 -26.19 10.41 4.19
C PRO A 11 -27.01 10.86 5.40
N SER A 12 -26.71 10.35 6.59
CA SER A 12 -27.33 10.71 7.86
C SER A 12 -26.32 10.56 9.00
N ASN A 13 -26.40 11.44 10.00
CA ASN A 13 -25.61 11.31 11.22
C ASN A 13 -26.26 10.38 12.26
N HIS A 14 -27.55 10.03 12.09
CA HIS A 14 -28.23 9.13 13.01
C HIS A 14 -27.93 7.68 12.64
N ILE A 15 -26.97 7.11 13.35
CA ILE A 15 -26.51 5.73 13.16
C ILE A 15 -27.10 4.88 14.28
N ARG A 16 -27.87 3.86 13.92
CA ARG A 16 -28.48 2.95 14.88
C ARG A 16 -27.58 1.79 15.22
N GLN A 17 -26.91 1.23 14.22
CA GLN A 17 -26.04 0.08 14.38
C GLN A 17 -24.98 0.06 13.29
N ALA A 18 -23.82 -0.49 13.60
CA ALA A 18 -22.78 -0.82 12.62
C ALA A 18 -22.28 -2.24 12.91
N ILE A 19 -22.15 -3.07 11.87
CA ILE A 19 -21.61 -4.42 11.98
C ILE A 19 -20.60 -4.69 10.87
N GLU A 20 -19.57 -5.47 11.15
CA GLU A 20 -18.68 -6.00 10.12
C GLU A 20 -19.21 -7.32 9.59
N ASP A 21 -19.20 -7.49 8.26
CA ASP A 21 -19.55 -8.75 7.64
C ASP A 21 -18.36 -9.75 7.71
N SER A 22 -18.59 -10.98 7.25
CA SER A 22 -17.57 -12.05 7.25
C SER A 22 -16.34 -11.73 6.39
N LEU A 23 -16.41 -10.72 5.54
CA LEU A 23 -15.29 -10.21 4.75
C LEU A 23 -14.54 -9.07 5.44
N GLY A 24 -15.08 -8.58 6.58
CA GLY A 24 -14.53 -7.46 7.33
C GLY A 24 -15.00 -6.07 6.84
N PHE A 25 -15.97 -6.00 5.94
CA PHE A 25 -16.56 -4.73 5.52
C PHE A 25 -17.69 -4.30 6.43
N LEU A 26 -17.83 -2.99 6.62
CA LEU A 26 -18.80 -2.44 7.55
C LEU A 26 -20.17 -2.16 6.89
N TRP A 27 -21.23 -2.68 7.50
CA TRP A 27 -22.60 -2.35 7.19
C TRP A 27 -23.20 -1.48 8.29
N ILE A 28 -23.91 -0.43 7.90
CA ILE A 28 -24.38 0.62 8.82
C ILE A 28 -25.87 0.82 8.63
N ALA A 29 -26.62 0.72 9.73
CA ALA A 29 -28.05 1.00 9.79
C ALA A 29 -28.28 2.49 10.02
N THR A 30 -28.96 3.13 9.08
CA THR A 30 -29.37 4.54 9.19
C THR A 30 -30.84 4.74 8.84
N ASP A 31 -31.38 5.91 9.13
CA ASP A 31 -32.74 6.34 8.69
C ASP A 31 -32.76 6.72 7.20
N ALA A 32 -31.60 6.83 6.58
CA ALA A 32 -31.41 7.18 5.17
C ALA A 32 -31.02 5.98 4.27
N GLY A 33 -31.12 4.75 4.76
CA GLY A 33 -30.80 3.50 4.06
C GLY A 33 -29.63 2.75 4.69
N PRO A 34 -29.42 1.49 4.28
CA PRO A 34 -28.25 0.74 4.67
C PRO A 34 -27.03 1.24 3.91
N LEU A 35 -25.94 1.46 4.62
CA LEU A 35 -24.67 1.84 4.03
C LEU A 35 -23.71 0.68 4.10
N TYR A 36 -22.92 0.56 3.06
CA TYR A 36 -21.75 -0.30 2.98
C TYR A 36 -20.50 0.56 2.94
N PHE A 37 -19.56 0.28 3.81
CA PHE A 37 -18.29 0.99 3.87
C PHE A 37 -17.12 0.02 3.65
N ASN A 38 -16.34 0.28 2.61
CA ASN A 38 -15.18 -0.55 2.23
C ASN A 38 -13.85 -0.01 2.76
N GLY A 39 -13.88 0.92 3.70
CA GLY A 39 -12.71 1.61 4.23
C GLY A 39 -12.37 2.92 3.51
N GLN A 40 -12.85 3.12 2.29
CA GLN A 40 -12.57 4.31 1.49
C GLN A 40 -13.83 5.10 1.13
N GLN A 41 -14.92 4.40 0.82
CA GLN A 41 -16.14 5.01 0.30
C GLN A 41 -17.38 4.39 0.93
N PHE A 42 -18.36 5.24 1.26
CA PHE A 42 -19.69 4.84 1.65
C PHE A 42 -20.55 4.63 0.40
N SER A 43 -21.21 3.48 0.33
CA SER A 43 -22.17 3.15 -0.73
C SER A 43 -23.54 2.91 -0.13
N ASN A 44 -24.56 3.58 -0.63
CA ASN A 44 -25.92 3.45 -0.15
C ASN A 44 -26.71 2.50 -1.05
N TYR A 45 -27.17 1.38 -0.50
CA TYR A 45 -27.93 0.36 -1.23
C TYR A 45 -29.41 0.44 -0.87
N ARG A 46 -30.20 1.20 -1.63
CA ARG A 46 -31.65 1.36 -1.39
C ARG A 46 -32.55 0.53 -2.33
N HIS A 47 -31.94 -0.06 -3.36
CA HIS A 47 -32.74 -0.71 -4.40
C HIS A 47 -33.47 -1.93 -3.86
N GLY A 48 -34.81 -1.96 -4.08
CA GLY A 48 -35.69 -3.02 -3.61
C GLY A 48 -36.23 -2.85 -2.19
N LEU A 49 -35.77 -1.87 -1.40
CA LEU A 49 -36.30 -1.59 -0.07
C LEU A 49 -37.65 -0.86 -0.15
N LYS A 50 -38.59 -1.29 0.69
CA LYS A 50 -39.89 -0.60 0.87
C LYS A 50 -39.78 0.63 1.78
N SER A 51 -38.81 0.64 2.69
CA SER A 51 -38.45 1.76 3.57
C SER A 51 -36.95 1.95 3.65
N ALA A 52 -36.51 3.20 3.71
CA ALA A 52 -35.12 3.55 3.90
C ALA A 52 -34.68 3.55 5.38
N SER A 53 -35.63 3.53 6.32
CA SER A 53 -35.34 3.51 7.74
C SER A 53 -34.95 2.12 8.20
N ILE A 54 -33.64 1.92 8.41
CA ILE A 54 -33.08 0.64 8.85
C ILE A 54 -33.03 0.64 10.37
N GLN A 55 -33.65 -0.35 10.98
CA GLN A 55 -33.71 -0.48 12.44
C GLN A 55 -32.57 -1.33 12.97
N TYR A 56 -32.25 -2.43 12.26
CA TYR A 56 -31.23 -3.40 12.67
C TYR A 56 -30.66 -4.15 11.47
N ILE A 57 -29.42 -4.58 11.57
CA ILE A 57 -28.71 -5.38 10.57
C ILE A 57 -28.15 -6.64 11.24
N GLN A 58 -28.31 -7.76 10.57
CA GLN A 58 -27.73 -9.03 11.02
C GLN A 58 -27.15 -9.81 9.85
N GLN A 59 -25.91 -10.25 9.97
CA GLN A 59 -25.39 -11.28 9.09
C GLN A 59 -25.74 -12.64 9.69
N ARG A 60 -26.37 -13.48 8.86
CA ARG A 60 -26.72 -14.84 9.22
C ARG A 60 -25.52 -15.78 9.16
N ALA A 61 -25.63 -16.94 9.79
CA ALA A 61 -24.58 -17.97 9.77
C ALA A 61 -24.22 -18.45 8.35
N ASP A 62 -25.18 -18.38 7.41
CA ASP A 62 -24.95 -18.68 5.98
C ASP A 62 -24.30 -17.53 5.18
N GLY A 63 -23.96 -16.43 5.86
CA GLY A 63 -23.35 -15.24 5.26
C GLY A 63 -24.30 -14.25 4.66
N ARG A 64 -25.62 -14.55 4.58
CA ARG A 64 -26.63 -13.62 4.05
C ARG A 64 -26.86 -12.47 5.01
N LEU A 65 -27.07 -11.28 4.48
CA LEU A 65 -27.33 -10.07 5.25
C LEU A 65 -28.83 -9.78 5.28
N TRP A 66 -29.38 -9.68 6.49
CA TRP A 66 -30.76 -9.33 6.73
C TRP A 66 -30.87 -7.96 7.38
N LEU A 67 -31.89 -7.22 6.97
CA LEU A 67 -32.23 -5.91 7.52
C LEU A 67 -33.64 -5.93 8.10
N SER A 68 -33.83 -5.31 9.25
CA SER A 68 -35.15 -4.89 9.70
C SER A 68 -35.40 -3.43 9.31
N THR A 69 -36.56 -3.15 8.75
CA THR A 69 -37.01 -1.82 8.33
C THR A 69 -38.38 -1.54 8.89
N ASP A 70 -38.83 -0.28 8.87
CA ASP A 70 -40.22 0.06 9.27
C ASP A 70 -41.27 -0.73 8.49
N ALA A 71 -40.93 -1.18 7.29
CA ALA A 71 -41.86 -1.90 6.39
C ALA A 71 -41.65 -3.44 6.40
N GLY A 72 -40.89 -3.98 7.35
CA GLY A 72 -40.65 -5.42 7.49
C GLY A 72 -39.20 -5.81 7.26
N LEU A 73 -38.97 -7.11 6.97
CA LEU A 73 -37.63 -7.68 6.78
C LEU A 73 -37.21 -7.69 5.32
N ALA A 74 -35.95 -7.39 5.08
CA ALA A 74 -35.33 -7.46 3.77
C ALA A 74 -34.04 -8.24 3.83
N GLU A 75 -33.76 -9.05 2.81
CA GLU A 75 -32.52 -9.79 2.61
C GLU A 75 -31.76 -9.19 1.43
N LEU A 76 -30.47 -9.02 1.59
CA LEU A 76 -29.59 -8.64 0.49
C LEU A 76 -29.48 -9.80 -0.50
N SER A 77 -30.04 -9.60 -1.67
CA SER A 77 -29.93 -10.52 -2.81
C SER A 77 -29.28 -9.83 -3.99
N ARG A 78 -29.02 -10.57 -5.03
CA ARG A 78 -28.43 -10.04 -6.26
C ARG A 78 -29.29 -10.45 -7.43
N LYS A 79 -29.81 -9.48 -8.15
CA LYS A 79 -30.50 -9.69 -9.42
C LYS A 79 -29.51 -9.32 -10.55
N GLY A 80 -28.85 -10.35 -11.11
CA GLY A 80 -27.65 -10.12 -11.92
C GLY A 80 -26.55 -9.51 -11.07
N ASP A 81 -25.92 -8.44 -11.53
CA ASP A 81 -24.79 -7.80 -10.87
C ASP A 81 -25.17 -6.68 -9.88
N THR A 82 -26.44 -6.31 -9.82
CA THR A 82 -26.91 -5.21 -8.94
C THR A 82 -27.33 -5.75 -7.58
N PRO A 83 -26.72 -5.30 -6.45
CA PRO A 83 -27.21 -5.62 -5.13
C PRO A 83 -28.62 -5.03 -4.94
N MET A 84 -29.55 -5.87 -4.55
CA MET A 84 -30.94 -5.51 -4.35
C MET A 84 -31.48 -6.17 -3.10
N PHE A 85 -32.30 -5.46 -2.35
CA PHE A 85 -32.98 -6.03 -1.22
C PHE A 85 -34.33 -6.64 -1.65
N GLN A 86 -34.62 -7.84 -1.15
CA GLN A 86 -35.88 -8.55 -1.36
C GLN A 86 -36.55 -8.78 -0.03
N SER A 87 -37.91 -8.79 -0.04
CA SER A 87 -38.63 -9.17 1.17
C SER A 87 -38.29 -10.61 1.56
N VAL A 88 -37.99 -10.83 2.84
CA VAL A 88 -37.70 -12.16 3.37
C VAL A 88 -38.97 -13.02 3.43
N LEU A 89 -40.11 -12.41 3.79
CA LEU A 89 -41.36 -13.13 4.01
C LEU A 89 -42.08 -13.38 2.71
N PRO A 90 -42.55 -14.63 2.47
CA PRO A 90 -43.41 -14.96 1.34
C PRO A 90 -44.73 -14.20 1.38
N ALA A 91 -45.38 -14.10 0.22
CA ALA A 91 -46.73 -13.54 0.14
C ALA A 91 -47.74 -14.42 0.90
N GLY A 92 -48.50 -13.84 1.81
CA GLY A 92 -49.45 -14.56 2.66
C GLY A 92 -49.08 -14.73 4.10
N GLU A 93 -47.81 -14.54 4.46
CA GLU A 93 -47.38 -14.48 5.85
C GLU A 93 -47.80 -13.18 6.54
N PRO A 94 -48.04 -13.17 7.87
CA PRO A 94 -48.36 -11.95 8.61
C PRO A 94 -47.33 -10.85 8.38
N ALA A 95 -47.77 -9.64 8.10
CA ALA A 95 -46.87 -8.52 7.94
C ALA A 95 -46.21 -8.18 9.27
N LEU A 96 -44.87 -8.02 9.24
CA LEU A 96 -44.11 -7.48 10.35
C LEU A 96 -44.09 -5.96 10.23
N TYR A 97 -44.55 -5.28 11.27
CA TYR A 97 -44.55 -3.82 11.34
C TYR A 97 -43.49 -3.34 12.32
N TYR A 98 -42.63 -2.44 11.89
CA TYR A 98 -41.54 -1.87 12.70
C TYR A 98 -40.76 -2.95 13.45
N PRO A 99 -40.35 -4.07 12.79
CA PRO A 99 -39.43 -5.03 13.41
C PRO A 99 -38.16 -4.32 13.81
N ASN A 100 -37.66 -4.64 15.00
CA ASN A 100 -36.43 -4.05 15.54
C ASN A 100 -35.32 -5.10 15.54
N ARG A 101 -34.83 -5.48 16.70
CA ARG A 101 -33.72 -6.43 16.85
C ARG A 101 -34.07 -7.81 16.28
N MET A 102 -33.05 -8.45 15.74
CA MET A 102 -33.08 -9.81 15.25
C MET A 102 -31.99 -10.65 15.91
N TYR A 103 -32.25 -11.96 15.99
CA TYR A 103 -31.27 -12.90 16.49
C TYR A 103 -31.45 -14.26 15.80
N GLU A 104 -30.38 -14.82 15.23
CA GLU A 104 -30.37 -16.17 14.69
C GLU A 104 -29.87 -17.13 15.76
N ASP A 105 -30.70 -18.11 16.16
CA ASP A 105 -30.33 -19.11 17.14
C ASP A 105 -29.47 -20.23 16.52
N ALA A 106 -28.90 -21.09 17.36
CA ALA A 106 -28.05 -22.19 16.92
C ALA A 106 -28.77 -23.21 16.00
N LYS A 107 -30.11 -23.17 15.95
CA LYS A 107 -30.93 -23.98 15.04
C LYS A 107 -31.24 -23.30 13.72
N GLY A 108 -30.72 -22.09 13.49
CA GLY A 108 -30.92 -21.28 12.27
C GLY A 108 -32.29 -20.60 12.19
N ARG A 109 -33.06 -20.55 13.29
CA ARG A 109 -34.29 -19.81 13.39
C ARG A 109 -33.99 -18.34 13.67
N VAL A 110 -34.75 -17.43 13.06
CA VAL A 110 -34.57 -16.01 13.30
C VAL A 110 -35.71 -15.49 14.19
N TRP A 111 -35.32 -14.92 15.31
CA TRP A 111 -36.21 -14.30 16.29
C TRP A 111 -36.19 -12.79 16.08
N ILE A 112 -37.36 -12.18 16.08
CA ILE A 112 -37.54 -10.77 15.70
C ILE A 112 -38.38 -10.05 16.75
N SER A 113 -37.84 -8.98 17.30
CA SER A 113 -38.54 -8.08 18.21
C SER A 113 -39.58 -7.25 17.42
N GLN A 114 -40.79 -7.21 17.94
CA GLN A 114 -41.90 -6.48 17.38
C GLN A 114 -42.49 -5.49 18.40
N PRO A 115 -43.10 -4.39 17.96
CA PRO A 115 -43.95 -3.57 18.83
C PRO A 115 -45.08 -4.34 19.46
N ASN A 116 -45.78 -3.73 20.41
CA ASN A 116 -46.95 -4.29 21.11
C ASN A 116 -46.66 -5.61 21.84
N ALA A 117 -45.52 -5.67 22.53
CA ALA A 117 -45.11 -6.81 23.36
C ALA A 117 -45.20 -8.13 22.60
N SER A 118 -44.65 -8.19 21.40
CA SER A 118 -44.63 -9.40 20.60
C SER A 118 -43.28 -9.74 20.06
N VAL A 119 -43.02 -11.04 19.88
CA VAL A 119 -41.81 -11.60 19.25
C VAL A 119 -42.25 -12.50 18.11
N ALA A 120 -41.61 -12.38 16.98
CA ALA A 120 -41.80 -13.27 15.84
C ALA A 120 -40.66 -14.27 15.73
N LYS A 121 -40.98 -15.54 15.38
CA LYS A 121 -40.04 -16.60 15.07
C LYS A 121 -40.18 -16.99 13.61
N TRP A 122 -39.13 -16.93 12.84
CA TRP A 122 -39.03 -17.40 11.46
C TRP A 122 -38.18 -18.67 11.41
N ASP A 123 -38.74 -19.77 10.97
CA ASP A 123 -38.05 -21.07 10.88
C ASP A 123 -37.51 -21.42 9.48
N GLY A 124 -37.62 -20.48 8.55
CA GLY A 124 -37.27 -20.68 7.14
C GLY A 124 -38.46 -20.97 6.24
N GLN A 125 -39.62 -21.28 6.80
CA GLN A 125 -40.85 -21.59 6.05
C GLN A 125 -42.05 -20.83 6.59
N ARG A 126 -42.21 -20.69 7.89
CA ARG A 126 -43.36 -20.10 8.55
C ARG A 126 -42.98 -19.05 9.57
N LEU A 127 -43.78 -17.99 9.62
CA LEU A 127 -43.68 -16.95 10.64
C LEU A 127 -44.66 -17.22 11.76
N GLN A 128 -44.15 -17.35 12.98
CA GLN A 128 -44.98 -17.55 14.18
C GLN A 128 -44.84 -16.33 15.09
N LEU A 129 -45.97 -15.82 15.60
CA LEU A 129 -46.05 -14.66 16.50
C LEU A 129 -46.39 -15.08 17.92
N TYR A 130 -45.59 -14.64 18.86
CA TYR A 130 -45.80 -14.79 20.31
C TYR A 130 -46.15 -13.42 20.87
N ARG A 131 -47.30 -13.35 21.62
CA ARG A 131 -47.74 -12.11 22.28
C ARG A 131 -47.64 -12.30 23.79
N PHE A 132 -47.02 -11.33 24.43
CA PHE A 132 -46.87 -11.29 25.85
C PHE A 132 -47.99 -10.46 26.49
N GLY A 133 -48.35 -10.72 27.75
CA GLY A 133 -49.47 -10.03 28.45
C GLY A 133 -49.20 -8.54 28.68
N GLY A 134 -50.27 -7.82 29.08
CA GLY A 134 -50.27 -6.34 29.14
C GLY A 134 -49.25 -5.69 30.05
N GLU A 135 -48.67 -6.40 31.02
CA GLU A 135 -47.59 -5.89 31.90
C GLU A 135 -46.22 -5.79 31.17
N VAL A 136 -46.04 -6.55 30.09
CA VAL A 136 -44.85 -6.48 29.20
C VAL A 136 -45.02 -5.39 28.14
N ALA A 137 -46.24 -4.85 28.04
CA ALA A 137 -46.54 -3.79 27.09
C ALA A 137 -45.91 -2.49 27.55
N THR A 138 -45.02 -2.09 26.83
CA THR A 138 -44.01 -1.06 26.94
C THR A 138 -44.58 0.34 26.72
N GLY A 139 -43.93 1.31 27.33
CA GLY A 139 -44.11 2.71 27.06
C GLY A 139 -43.96 3.11 25.59
N SER A 140 -44.31 4.29 25.24
CA SER A 140 -44.44 4.90 23.92
C SER A 140 -43.26 4.90 22.99
N SER A 141 -42.11 4.35 23.38
CA SER A 141 -40.90 4.22 22.55
C SER A 141 -40.58 2.74 22.33
N GLY A 142 -41.15 2.18 21.31
CA GLY A 142 -40.90 0.89 20.68
C GLY A 142 -40.09 -0.14 21.52
N SER A 143 -40.81 -1.04 22.12
CA SER A 143 -40.28 -2.07 22.97
C SER A 143 -39.22 -2.91 22.35
N GLY A 144 -38.05 -2.86 22.92
CA GLY A 144 -37.00 -3.78 22.57
C GLY A 144 -37.15 -5.09 23.33
N PHE A 145 -37.31 -6.19 22.63
CA PHE A 145 -36.91 -7.48 23.14
C PHE A 145 -35.45 -7.73 22.81
N PHE A 146 -34.78 -8.40 23.72
CA PHE A 146 -33.38 -8.83 23.60
C PHE A 146 -33.38 -10.35 23.54
N PHE A 147 -32.47 -10.89 22.77
CA PHE A 147 -32.37 -12.31 22.49
C PHE A 147 -30.99 -12.84 22.78
N GLY A 148 -30.87 -14.07 23.22
CA GLY A 148 -29.56 -14.73 23.36
C GLY A 148 -29.72 -16.18 23.82
N GLU A 149 -28.65 -16.91 23.61
CA GLU A 149 -28.52 -18.29 24.09
C GLU A 149 -27.63 -18.33 25.33
N GLY A 150 -28.16 -18.93 26.40
CA GLY A 150 -27.45 -19.14 27.63
C GLY A 150 -26.67 -20.45 27.65
N PRO A 151 -26.14 -20.81 28.83
CA PRO A 151 -25.50 -22.11 29.06
C PRO A 151 -26.42 -23.25 28.62
N LEU A 152 -25.88 -24.28 28.02
CA LEU A 152 -26.64 -25.43 27.50
C LEU A 152 -27.53 -25.17 26.26
N GLY A 153 -27.34 -24.05 25.58
CA GLY A 153 -28.08 -23.73 24.35
C GLY A 153 -29.54 -23.33 24.55
N ASN A 154 -29.91 -22.96 25.77
CA ASN A 154 -31.27 -22.47 26.09
C ASN A 154 -31.46 -21.05 25.53
N PHE A 155 -32.61 -20.82 24.89
CA PHE A 155 -32.93 -19.54 24.29
C PHE A 155 -33.70 -18.64 25.26
N TRP A 156 -33.14 -17.47 25.51
CA TRP A 156 -33.63 -16.47 26.45
C TRP A 156 -34.13 -15.25 25.74
N VAL A 157 -35.24 -14.67 26.25
CA VAL A 157 -35.83 -13.41 25.76
C VAL A 157 -36.02 -12.47 26.94
N GLY A 158 -35.47 -11.28 26.83
CA GLY A 158 -35.61 -10.21 27.80
C GLY A 158 -36.43 -9.07 27.23
N SER A 159 -37.32 -8.44 27.99
CA SER A 159 -37.99 -7.18 27.60
C SER A 159 -37.32 -6.00 28.26
N ASN A 160 -37.35 -4.83 27.61
CA ASN A 160 -36.85 -3.59 28.19
C ASN A 160 -37.57 -3.15 29.48
N THR A 161 -38.74 -3.75 29.77
CA THR A 161 -39.48 -3.57 31.03
C THR A 161 -38.98 -4.50 32.16
N GLY A 162 -37.94 -5.29 31.89
CA GLY A 162 -37.31 -6.16 32.91
C GLY A 162 -37.82 -7.59 32.96
N HIS A 163 -38.79 -7.98 32.15
CA HIS A 163 -39.26 -9.38 32.15
C HIS A 163 -38.27 -10.27 31.43
N LEU A 164 -37.91 -11.38 32.05
CA LEU A 164 -37.02 -12.40 31.52
C LEU A 164 -37.76 -13.70 31.26
N PHE A 165 -37.73 -14.18 30.03
CA PHE A 165 -38.43 -15.38 29.59
C PHE A 165 -37.40 -16.42 29.08
N LEU A 166 -37.75 -17.70 29.33
CA LEU A 166 -37.09 -18.83 28.71
C LEU A 166 -38.01 -19.50 27.72
N TYR A 167 -37.53 -19.73 26.52
CA TYR A 167 -38.26 -20.47 25.51
C TYR A 167 -38.22 -21.96 25.79
N GLN A 168 -39.40 -22.56 25.76
CA GLN A 168 -39.57 -23.99 25.96
C GLN A 168 -39.85 -24.69 24.64
N GLU A 169 -38.89 -25.45 24.17
CA GLU A 169 -38.98 -26.10 22.84
C GLU A 169 -40.15 -27.08 22.71
N GLU A 170 -40.43 -27.89 23.78
CA GLU A 170 -41.50 -28.91 23.73
C GLU A 170 -42.88 -28.32 23.62
N SER A 171 -43.13 -27.19 24.26
CA SER A 171 -44.46 -26.54 24.29
C SER A 171 -44.57 -25.37 23.32
N ASP A 172 -43.44 -25.04 22.63
CA ASP A 172 -43.33 -23.90 21.73
C ASP A 172 -43.86 -22.59 22.35
N SER A 173 -43.48 -22.34 23.57
CA SER A 173 -43.97 -21.26 24.43
C SER A 173 -42.88 -20.61 25.27
N PHE A 174 -43.18 -19.44 25.85
CA PHE A 174 -42.29 -18.72 26.72
C PHE A 174 -42.70 -18.86 28.19
N GLN A 175 -41.77 -19.27 29.06
CA GLN A 175 -41.93 -19.32 30.52
C GLN A 175 -41.31 -18.08 31.12
N LEU A 176 -42.06 -17.28 31.91
CA LEU A 176 -41.48 -16.19 32.71
C LEU A 176 -40.57 -16.76 33.82
N LYS A 177 -39.33 -16.29 33.89
CA LYS A 177 -38.32 -16.68 34.88
C LYS A 177 -38.07 -15.63 35.97
N GLY A 178 -38.41 -14.38 35.67
CA GLY A 178 -38.26 -13.30 36.66
C GLY A 178 -38.61 -11.94 36.11
N LEU A 179 -38.75 -10.98 37.04
CA LEU A 179 -38.89 -9.57 36.77
C LEU A 179 -37.69 -8.85 37.41
N PHE A 180 -36.93 -8.14 36.63
CA PHE A 180 -35.74 -7.40 36.99
C PHE A 180 -35.94 -5.92 36.70
N PRO A 181 -35.04 -5.03 37.12
CA PRO A 181 -35.10 -3.64 36.74
C PRO A 181 -35.13 -3.44 35.24
N PRO A 182 -35.81 -2.40 34.73
CA PRO A 182 -35.81 -2.08 33.27
C PRO A 182 -34.39 -1.89 32.75
N PHE A 183 -34.18 -2.35 31.50
CA PHE A 183 -32.85 -2.29 30.87
C PHE A 183 -32.95 -1.96 29.37
N ASN A 184 -31.88 -1.33 28.86
CA ASN A 184 -31.79 -0.90 27.46
C ASN A 184 -30.78 -1.77 26.68
N ALA A 185 -29.95 -2.53 27.40
CA ALA A 185 -28.98 -3.44 26.86
C ALA A 185 -28.82 -4.69 27.71
N TRP A 186 -28.43 -5.79 27.09
CA TRP A 186 -28.07 -6.99 27.79
C TRP A 186 -26.90 -7.70 27.12
N ALA A 187 -26.25 -8.58 27.88
CA ALA A 187 -25.24 -9.48 27.33
C ALA A 187 -25.27 -10.81 28.11
N ILE A 188 -25.30 -11.94 27.41
CA ILE A 188 -25.15 -13.27 27.98
C ILE A 188 -23.73 -13.75 27.69
N ARG A 189 -23.06 -14.21 28.73
CA ARG A 189 -21.74 -14.81 28.62
C ARG A 189 -21.57 -15.93 29.62
N ASP A 190 -21.25 -17.12 29.14
CA ASP A 190 -21.16 -18.31 29.96
C ASP A 190 -22.45 -18.52 30.80
N ASP A 191 -22.37 -18.49 32.10
CA ASP A 191 -23.51 -18.56 33.03
C ASP A 191 -24.01 -17.19 33.54
N SER A 192 -23.47 -16.12 32.98
CA SER A 192 -23.71 -14.74 33.43
C SER A 192 -24.57 -13.96 32.45
N LEU A 193 -25.60 -13.30 32.96
CA LEU A 193 -26.45 -12.38 32.21
C LEU A 193 -26.30 -10.98 32.81
N TRP A 194 -25.87 -10.04 31.99
CA TRP A 194 -25.73 -8.64 32.33
C TRP A 194 -26.90 -7.84 31.77
N LEU A 195 -27.57 -7.09 32.65
CA LEU A 195 -28.66 -6.17 32.30
C LEU A 195 -28.23 -4.75 32.60
N ALA A 196 -28.27 -3.86 31.59
CA ALA A 196 -27.82 -2.48 31.69
C ALA A 196 -28.93 -1.49 31.35
N GLY A 197 -29.13 -0.53 32.18
CA GLY A 197 -30.11 0.57 32.02
C GLY A 197 -29.75 1.74 32.95
N GLU A 198 -30.63 2.15 33.84
CA GLU A 198 -30.33 3.11 34.92
C GLU A 198 -29.39 2.50 35.97
N GLY A 199 -29.23 1.18 36.00
CA GLY A 199 -28.29 0.40 36.77
C GLY A 199 -27.64 -0.69 35.92
N LEU A 200 -26.59 -1.32 36.46
CA LEU A 200 -25.98 -2.49 35.86
C LEU A 200 -26.19 -3.68 36.81
N HIS A 201 -26.86 -4.72 36.33
CA HIS A 201 -27.21 -5.88 37.11
C HIS A 201 -26.56 -7.13 36.57
N LEU A 202 -25.96 -7.93 37.45
CA LEU A 202 -25.39 -9.22 37.10
C LEU A 202 -26.27 -10.33 37.65
N LEU A 203 -26.72 -11.16 36.75
CA LEU A 203 -27.52 -12.34 37.09
C LEU A 203 -26.69 -13.60 36.73
N ARG A 204 -26.93 -14.67 37.45
CA ARG A 204 -26.36 -16.00 37.11
C ARG A 204 -27.48 -16.90 36.64
N ILE A 205 -27.26 -17.54 35.51
CA ILE A 205 -28.15 -18.58 34.96
C ILE A 205 -27.60 -19.93 35.40
N GLU A 206 -28.30 -20.57 36.33
CA GLU A 206 -27.93 -21.91 36.79
C GLU A 206 -28.29 -22.98 35.75
N LYS A 207 -27.67 -24.17 35.90
CA LYS A 207 -27.95 -25.35 35.05
C LYS A 207 -29.42 -25.82 35.11
N ASN A 208 -30.12 -25.59 36.18
CA ASN A 208 -31.54 -25.88 36.38
C ASN A 208 -32.45 -24.81 35.77
N GLN A 209 -31.87 -23.81 35.03
CA GLN A 209 -32.58 -22.69 34.43
C GLN A 209 -33.17 -21.68 35.44
N HIS A 210 -32.72 -21.74 36.71
CA HIS A 210 -33.00 -20.70 37.70
C HIS A 210 -32.09 -19.50 37.44
N VAL A 211 -32.57 -18.29 37.75
CA VAL A 211 -31.83 -17.06 37.57
C VAL A 211 -31.71 -16.35 38.90
N ASP A 212 -30.47 -16.24 39.39
CA ASP A 212 -30.14 -15.55 40.60
C ASP A 212 -29.53 -14.19 40.39
N SER A 213 -29.91 -13.20 41.19
CA SER A 213 -29.24 -11.91 41.22
C SER A 213 -27.92 -12.04 42.01
N VAL A 214 -26.81 -11.83 41.33
CA VAL A 214 -25.45 -11.91 41.90
C VAL A 214 -24.96 -10.55 42.35
N GLY A 215 -25.30 -9.50 41.63
CA GLY A 215 -24.87 -8.14 41.93
C GLY A 215 -25.70 -7.06 41.22
N SER A 216 -25.76 -5.94 41.90
CA SER A 216 -26.31 -4.70 41.37
C SER A 216 -25.31 -3.59 41.57
N PHE A 217 -24.97 -2.89 40.54
CA PHE A 217 -23.96 -1.85 40.54
C PHE A 217 -24.61 -0.50 40.20
N ASP A 218 -24.34 0.48 41.03
CA ASP A 218 -24.77 1.85 40.80
C ASP A 218 -23.97 2.46 39.64
N THR A 219 -24.68 2.98 38.67
CA THR A 219 -24.10 3.67 37.48
C THR A 219 -23.82 5.13 37.73
N GLY A 220 -24.10 5.64 38.95
CA GLY A 220 -23.96 7.07 39.27
C GLY A 220 -24.94 7.96 38.52
N GLY A 221 -26.14 7.46 38.25
CA GLY A 221 -27.19 8.16 37.51
C GLY A 221 -27.05 8.11 35.98
N ARG A 222 -26.09 7.31 35.44
CA ARG A 222 -25.90 7.14 33.99
C ARG A 222 -26.86 6.10 33.46
N GLU A 223 -27.60 6.47 32.44
CA GLU A 223 -28.40 5.54 31.67
C GLU A 223 -27.54 4.83 30.62
N LEU A 224 -27.34 3.52 30.83
CA LEU A 224 -26.58 2.69 29.88
C LEU A 224 -27.48 2.27 28.71
N THR A 225 -27.01 2.48 27.48
CA THR A 225 -27.75 2.18 26.22
C THR A 225 -27.29 0.91 25.52
N CYS A 226 -26.02 0.55 25.66
CA CYS A 226 -25.42 -0.62 25.03
C CYS A 226 -24.24 -1.16 25.87
N LEU A 227 -23.96 -2.45 25.71
CA LEU A 227 -22.82 -3.14 26.33
C LEU A 227 -22.05 -3.90 25.26
N ALA A 228 -20.72 -3.91 25.40
CA ALA A 228 -19.86 -4.73 24.56
C ALA A 228 -18.73 -5.35 25.40
N TRP A 229 -18.28 -6.53 24.97
CA TRP A 229 -17.19 -7.25 25.58
C TRP A 229 -15.95 -7.17 24.72
N GLY A 230 -14.86 -6.63 25.25
CA GLY A 230 -13.57 -6.54 24.60
C GLY A 230 -12.81 -7.88 24.58
N ARG A 231 -11.89 -8.02 23.64
CA ARG A 231 -11.09 -9.24 23.47
C ARG A 231 -10.23 -9.60 24.67
N SER A 232 -9.74 -8.60 25.38
CA SER A 232 -8.88 -8.81 26.55
C SER A 232 -9.67 -8.99 27.86
N GLY A 233 -11.01 -9.08 27.74
CA GLY A 233 -11.88 -9.33 28.91
C GLY A 233 -12.42 -8.07 29.56
N GLU A 234 -12.35 -6.91 28.88
CA GLU A 234 -12.94 -5.68 29.38
C GLU A 234 -14.42 -5.55 28.99
N TRP A 235 -15.19 -4.89 29.85
CA TRP A 235 -16.53 -4.43 29.51
C TRP A 235 -16.51 -2.98 29.04
N TYR A 236 -17.31 -2.70 28.04
CA TYR A 236 -17.54 -1.37 27.54
C TYR A 236 -19.04 -1.06 27.59
N ALA A 237 -19.39 0.19 27.90
CA ALA A 237 -20.76 0.66 27.92
C ALA A 237 -20.90 1.99 27.19
N GLY A 238 -21.94 2.12 26.40
CA GLY A 238 -22.45 3.38 25.88
C GLY A 238 -23.51 3.95 26.81
N THR A 239 -23.64 5.28 26.81
CA THR A 239 -24.62 5.98 27.64
C THR A 239 -25.48 6.90 26.82
N ASN A 240 -26.61 7.29 27.42
CA ASN A 240 -27.46 8.35 26.93
C ASN A 240 -27.01 9.72 27.51
N GLY A 241 -26.18 10.43 26.75
CA GLY A 241 -25.78 11.79 27.09
C GLY A 241 -24.39 11.98 27.66
N GLU A 242 -23.71 10.92 28.13
CA GLU A 242 -22.36 11.05 28.73
C GLU A 242 -21.25 10.35 27.94
N GLY A 243 -21.57 9.64 26.84
CA GLY A 243 -20.61 9.05 25.93
C GLY A 243 -20.30 7.59 26.20
N PHE A 244 -19.03 7.20 26.06
CA PHE A 244 -18.55 5.82 26.02
C PHE A 244 -17.56 5.55 27.14
N PHE A 245 -17.73 4.42 27.86
CA PHE A 245 -16.94 4.08 29.04
C PHE A 245 -16.42 2.65 28.98
N ARG A 246 -15.25 2.45 29.57
CA ARG A 246 -14.74 1.16 29.96
C ARG A 246 -15.13 0.90 31.40
N LEU A 247 -15.66 -0.27 31.70
CA LEU A 247 -16.12 -0.66 33.05
C LEU A 247 -15.06 -1.50 33.71
N SER A 248 -14.76 -1.19 34.97
CA SER A 248 -13.94 -2.03 35.85
C SER A 248 -14.64 -2.32 37.14
N PHE A 249 -14.41 -3.53 37.67
CA PHE A 249 -15.10 -4.03 38.85
C PHE A 249 -14.08 -4.29 39.94
N GLN A 250 -14.30 -3.69 41.15
CA GLN A 250 -13.56 -3.97 42.36
C GLN A 250 -14.54 -4.43 43.45
N GLY A 251 -14.71 -5.76 43.56
CA GLY A 251 -15.76 -6.33 44.40
C GLY A 251 -17.16 -5.91 43.91
N GLN A 252 -17.90 -5.21 44.75
CA GLN A 252 -19.23 -4.67 44.44
C GLN A 252 -19.21 -3.23 43.90
N THR A 253 -18.04 -2.65 43.75
CA THR A 253 -17.91 -1.27 43.23
C THR A 253 -17.64 -1.32 41.76
N LEU A 254 -18.51 -0.62 40.98
CA LEU A 254 -18.33 -0.35 39.56
C LEU A 254 -17.60 0.99 39.42
N THR A 255 -16.50 0.97 38.65
CA THR A 255 -15.80 2.18 38.29
C THR A 255 -15.85 2.35 36.77
N PHE A 256 -16.21 3.55 36.37
CA PHE A 256 -16.15 3.99 34.97
C PHE A 256 -14.74 4.54 34.75
N SER A 257 -13.83 3.69 34.26
CA SER A 257 -12.51 4.13 33.91
C SER A 257 -12.51 4.63 32.47
N GLU A 258 -11.90 5.80 32.30
CA GLU A 258 -11.74 6.48 31.00
C GLU A 258 -13.04 6.68 30.23
N ALA A 259 -13.68 7.76 30.56
CA ALA A 259 -14.59 8.39 29.65
C ALA A 259 -13.79 8.90 28.43
N PHE A 260 -13.80 8.17 27.37
CA PHE A 260 -13.61 8.84 26.09
C PHE A 260 -14.74 9.86 25.96
N GLY A 261 -14.50 11.12 26.34
CA GLY A 261 -15.52 12.14 26.26
C GLY A 261 -15.84 12.92 27.50
N SER A 262 -15.06 12.80 28.58
CA SER A 262 -15.25 13.63 29.75
C SER A 262 -15.22 15.13 29.40
N ASN A 263 -16.00 15.93 30.15
CA ASN A 263 -16.09 17.39 30.02
C ASN A 263 -14.77 18.16 30.29
N ASP A 264 -13.62 17.49 30.30
CA ASP A 264 -12.33 18.14 30.45
C ASP A 264 -11.95 18.89 29.17
N PRO A 265 -11.94 20.20 29.16
CA PRO A 265 -11.65 21.04 27.99
C PRO A 265 -10.19 20.89 27.48
N HIS A 266 -9.30 20.28 28.28
CA HIS A 266 -7.87 20.19 28.00
C HIS A 266 -7.45 18.82 27.43
N ARG A 267 -8.37 17.85 27.32
CA ARG A 267 -8.08 16.55 26.69
C ARG A 267 -8.32 16.63 25.18
N VAL A 268 -7.29 16.30 24.42
CA VAL A 268 -7.31 16.22 22.93
C VAL A 268 -8.21 15.07 22.42
N ASP A 269 -8.63 14.16 23.30
CA ASP A 269 -9.36 12.92 22.99
C ASP A 269 -10.86 13.01 23.26
N ARG A 270 -11.45 14.19 23.20
CA ARG A 270 -12.90 14.34 23.37
C ARG A 270 -13.67 13.54 22.32
N LEU A 271 -14.49 12.57 22.81
CA LEU A 271 -15.54 12.04 21.97
C LEU A 271 -16.52 13.17 21.64
N PRO A 272 -16.75 13.48 20.36
CA PRO A 272 -17.75 14.46 19.98
C PRO A 272 -19.18 13.97 20.23
N PHE A 273 -19.35 12.72 20.68
CA PHE A 273 -20.60 12.02 20.81
C PHE A 273 -21.03 11.93 22.28
N LYS A 274 -22.30 12.31 22.51
CA LYS A 274 -22.90 12.21 23.85
C LYS A 274 -23.71 10.94 24.02
N THR A 275 -24.45 10.54 22.97
CA THR A 275 -25.32 9.37 23.01
C THR A 275 -24.76 8.28 22.11
N ILE A 276 -24.51 7.11 22.70
CA ILE A 276 -24.03 5.93 22.00
C ILE A 276 -25.19 4.96 21.82
N ASN A 277 -25.58 4.65 20.60
CA ASN A 277 -26.68 3.76 20.28
C ASN A 277 -26.29 2.28 20.25
N ASP A 278 -25.06 1.99 19.75
CA ASP A 278 -24.53 0.64 19.66
C ASP A 278 -23.00 0.65 19.62
N ILE A 279 -22.42 -0.46 20.08
CA ILE A 279 -20.97 -0.69 20.08
C ILE A 279 -20.70 -1.99 19.34
N HIS A 280 -19.96 -1.91 18.24
CA HIS A 280 -19.46 -3.10 17.55
C HIS A 280 -17.96 -3.27 17.76
N MET A 281 -17.58 -4.45 18.25
CA MET A 281 -16.17 -4.83 18.47
C MET A 281 -15.66 -5.62 17.27
N SER A 282 -14.79 -4.99 16.49
CA SER A 282 -14.16 -5.65 15.35
C SER A 282 -13.27 -6.83 15.75
N PRO A 283 -13.16 -7.86 14.90
CA PRO A 283 -12.13 -8.88 15.05
C PRO A 283 -10.69 -8.34 15.07
N SER A 284 -10.41 -7.18 14.53
CA SER A 284 -9.11 -6.50 14.62
C SER A 284 -8.84 -5.88 16.01
N GLY A 285 -9.88 -5.68 16.81
CA GLY A 285 -9.85 -4.95 18.08
C GLY A 285 -10.29 -3.50 17.96
N ASP A 286 -10.67 -3.06 16.77
CA ASP A 286 -11.26 -1.74 16.54
C ASP A 286 -12.66 -1.69 17.16
N ILE A 287 -13.06 -0.51 17.66
CA ILE A 287 -14.37 -0.31 18.27
C ILE A 287 -15.14 0.70 17.43
N TRP A 288 -16.26 0.26 16.88
CA TRP A 288 -17.18 1.14 16.17
C TRP A 288 -18.27 1.62 17.10
N LEU A 289 -18.49 2.92 17.13
CA LEU A 289 -19.53 3.59 17.93
C LEU A 289 -20.60 4.14 17.01
N SER A 290 -21.80 3.59 17.11
CA SER A 290 -22.98 4.10 16.43
C SER A 290 -23.63 5.18 17.30
N THR A 291 -23.82 6.39 16.76
CA THR A 291 -24.26 7.54 17.53
C THR A 291 -25.33 8.37 16.81
N ASN A 292 -25.87 9.37 17.47
CA ASN A 292 -26.79 10.34 16.88
C ASN A 292 -26.05 11.45 16.09
N GLU A 293 -24.74 11.60 16.30
CA GLU A 293 -23.91 12.63 15.67
C GLU A 293 -22.97 12.08 14.59
N GLY A 294 -23.05 10.78 14.27
CA GLY A 294 -22.23 10.10 13.28
C GLY A 294 -21.73 8.74 13.74
N LEU A 295 -20.73 8.25 13.01
CA LEU A 295 -20.07 6.98 13.28
C LEU A 295 -18.65 7.26 13.82
N GLY A 296 -18.33 6.69 14.98
CA GLY A 296 -17.01 6.76 15.59
C GLY A 296 -16.20 5.49 15.37
N LEU A 297 -14.94 5.62 15.05
CA LEU A 297 -13.98 4.53 15.03
C LEU A 297 -12.91 4.78 16.09
N LEU A 298 -12.86 3.93 17.08
CA LEU A 298 -11.79 3.88 18.09
C LEU A 298 -10.88 2.70 17.75
N GLN A 299 -9.63 3.02 17.53
CA GLN A 299 -8.62 2.01 17.28
C GLN A 299 -7.71 1.85 18.50
N PRO A 300 -7.28 0.62 18.83
CA PRO A 300 -6.25 0.44 19.83
C PRO A 300 -5.02 1.28 19.44
N ARG A 301 -4.69 2.26 20.26
CA ARG A 301 -3.49 3.05 20.02
C ARG A 301 -2.26 2.18 20.22
N PHE A 302 -1.30 2.37 19.34
CA PHE A 302 0.00 1.72 19.47
C PHE A 302 0.79 2.32 20.63
N PHE A 303 0.63 3.62 20.85
CA PHE A 303 1.17 4.37 21.97
C PHE A 303 0.06 4.97 22.83
N GLU A 304 0.21 4.85 24.13
CA GLU A 304 -0.71 5.32 25.14
C GLU A 304 0.02 6.19 26.18
N GLY A 305 -0.69 7.12 26.79
CA GLY A 305 -0.15 7.92 27.88
C GLY A 305 -0.24 7.19 29.22
N ALA A 306 0.62 7.54 30.17
CA ALA A 306 0.51 7.07 31.54
C ALA A 306 -0.51 7.94 32.32
N ASN A 307 -1.33 7.29 33.17
CA ASN A 307 -2.30 7.99 34.01
C ASN A 307 -1.61 8.85 35.09
N GLY A 308 -2.21 9.98 35.43
CA GLY A 308 -1.68 10.90 36.43
C GLY A 308 -0.47 11.74 36.01
N VAL A 309 -0.05 11.65 34.75
CA VAL A 309 1.05 12.39 34.17
C VAL A 309 0.52 13.50 33.26
N SER A 310 0.83 14.74 33.56
CA SER A 310 0.47 15.89 32.70
C SER A 310 1.37 15.95 31.47
N PHE A 311 0.78 16.07 30.27
CA PHE A 311 1.49 16.08 28.99
C PHE A 311 1.88 17.49 28.57
N ASN A 312 3.09 17.95 28.86
CA ASN A 312 3.66 19.12 28.20
C ASN A 312 5.19 19.10 28.31
N ASN A 313 5.90 19.02 27.16
CA ASN A 313 7.36 19.11 27.05
C ASN A 313 8.17 18.06 27.85
N THR A 314 8.03 16.79 27.51
CA THR A 314 8.86 15.74 28.09
C THR A 314 10.27 15.78 27.50
N THR A 315 11.27 16.02 28.34
CA THR A 315 12.65 16.04 27.87
C THR A 315 13.37 14.71 28.04
N ILE A 316 12.99 13.86 29.00
CA ILE A 316 13.73 12.64 29.33
C ILE A 316 12.82 11.55 29.86
N VAL A 317 13.13 10.33 29.46
CA VAL A 317 12.60 9.09 30.01
C VAL A 317 13.76 8.18 30.38
N ALA A 318 13.71 7.58 31.57
CA ALA A 318 14.67 6.59 32.01
C ALA A 318 13.95 5.37 32.57
N ALA A 319 14.37 4.17 32.20
CA ALA A 319 13.89 2.92 32.79
C ALA A 319 14.95 2.40 33.76
N ILE A 320 14.56 2.23 35.04
CA ILE A 320 15.45 1.78 36.09
C ILE A 320 14.74 0.68 36.84
N GLN A 321 15.23 -0.56 36.73
CA GLN A 321 14.56 -1.75 37.21
C GLN A 321 13.14 -1.86 36.65
N ASP A 322 12.11 -1.85 37.52
CA ASP A 322 10.70 -1.93 37.11
C ASP A 322 9.97 -0.58 37.13
N ARG A 323 10.71 0.52 37.27
CA ARG A 323 10.18 1.88 37.38
C ARG A 323 10.63 2.72 36.22
N ILE A 324 9.74 3.60 35.76
CA ILE A 324 10.01 4.58 34.74
C ILE A 324 10.05 5.97 35.37
N TYR A 325 11.08 6.71 35.04
CA TYR A 325 11.23 8.09 35.45
C TYR A 325 11.11 9.01 34.24
N ALA A 326 10.35 10.08 34.39
CA ALA A 326 10.16 11.07 33.34
C ALA A 326 10.31 12.50 33.91
N SER A 327 10.86 13.42 33.12
CA SER A 327 11.02 14.80 33.57
C SER A 327 10.38 15.78 32.59
N PHE A 328 9.45 16.62 33.08
CA PHE A 328 8.86 17.77 32.42
C PHE A 328 8.31 18.78 33.45
N GLY A 329 9.13 19.71 33.86
CA GLY A 329 8.79 20.65 34.97
C GLY A 329 8.87 20.05 36.36
N HIS A 330 8.46 18.78 36.48
CA HIS A 330 8.58 17.93 37.67
C HIS A 330 9.23 16.62 37.26
N VAL A 331 9.73 15.87 38.22
CA VAL A 331 10.16 14.49 38.00
C VAL A 331 9.04 13.55 38.43
N TYR A 332 8.64 12.68 37.53
CA TYR A 332 7.61 11.68 37.74
C TYR A 332 8.26 10.31 37.89
N GLU A 333 7.75 9.54 38.81
CA GLU A 333 7.97 8.10 38.93
C GLU A 333 6.70 7.42 38.41
N ILE A 334 6.84 6.44 37.53
CA ILE A 334 5.74 5.77 36.89
C ILE A 334 5.83 4.29 37.19
N GLU A 335 4.77 3.76 37.76
CA GLU A 335 4.65 2.35 38.13
C GLU A 335 3.52 1.69 37.38
N LYS A 336 3.69 0.39 37.11
CA LYS A 336 2.65 -0.40 36.47
C LYS A 336 1.71 -0.96 37.54
N GLN A 337 0.41 -0.68 37.36
CA GLN A 337 -0.65 -1.24 38.22
C GLN A 337 -1.62 -2.04 37.33
N GLY A 338 -1.55 -3.35 37.40
CA GLY A 338 -2.30 -4.23 36.52
C GLY A 338 -1.84 -4.09 35.05
N ARG A 339 -2.69 -3.54 34.21
CA ARG A 339 -2.37 -3.28 32.76
C ARG A 339 -2.04 -1.82 32.47
N GLU A 340 -2.25 -0.94 33.37
CA GLU A 340 -2.10 0.50 33.23
C GLU A 340 -0.86 1.01 33.95
N PHE A 341 -0.36 2.14 33.50
CA PHE A 341 0.76 2.85 34.10
C PHE A 341 0.25 4.11 34.81
N TYR A 342 0.68 4.31 36.04
CA TYR A 342 0.32 5.46 36.87
C TYR A 342 1.57 6.19 37.27
N GLY A 343 1.60 7.51 37.02
CA GLY A 343 2.70 8.36 37.42
C GLY A 343 2.33 9.27 38.60
N HIS A 344 3.29 9.46 39.48
CA HIS A 344 3.20 10.42 40.57
C HIS A 344 4.49 11.25 40.66
N THR A 345 4.36 12.49 41.09
CA THR A 345 5.50 13.41 41.23
C THR A 345 6.37 12.99 42.41
N LEU A 346 7.68 13.00 42.20
CA LEU A 346 8.62 12.84 43.31
C LEU A 346 8.65 14.07 44.19
N PRO A 347 8.38 13.95 45.50
CA PRO A 347 8.35 15.09 46.40
C PRO A 347 9.71 15.77 46.54
N GLY A 348 9.75 17.10 46.66
CA GLY A 348 10.98 17.86 46.80
C GLY A 348 11.79 18.07 45.53
N LEU A 349 11.25 17.68 44.36
CA LEU A 349 11.86 17.86 43.02
C LEU A 349 11.03 18.80 42.14
N GLU A 350 10.74 19.99 42.61
CA GLU A 350 10.07 21.02 41.82
C GLU A 350 11.04 21.79 40.90
N ARG A 351 12.07 21.10 40.41
CA ARG A 351 13.12 21.73 39.58
C ARG A 351 12.89 21.41 38.11
N GLY A 352 12.64 22.43 37.31
CA GLY A 352 12.20 22.38 35.93
C GLY A 352 13.23 22.00 34.89
N SER A 353 14.36 21.37 35.19
CA SER A 353 15.45 21.17 34.20
C SER A 353 16.20 19.84 34.32
N VAL A 354 15.60 18.80 34.92
CA VAL A 354 16.25 17.48 34.97
C VAL A 354 16.32 16.92 33.56
N ASN A 355 17.53 16.59 33.10
CA ASN A 355 17.81 16.10 31.75
C ASN A 355 18.53 14.74 31.71
N GLY A 356 18.81 14.13 32.85
CA GLY A 356 19.36 12.79 32.99
C GLY A 356 18.98 12.16 34.30
N ILE A 357 18.65 10.85 34.25
CA ILE A 357 18.30 10.06 35.44
C ILE A 357 18.95 8.70 35.31
N ALA A 358 19.66 8.24 36.34
CA ALA A 358 20.26 6.92 36.44
C ALA A 358 20.29 6.43 37.88
N ALA A 359 20.30 5.15 38.14
CA ALA A 359 20.41 4.60 39.49
C ALA A 359 21.59 3.63 39.60
N THR A 360 22.41 3.88 40.60
CA THR A 360 23.38 2.93 41.13
C THR A 360 22.72 2.14 42.27
N SER A 361 23.42 1.15 42.84
CA SER A 361 22.86 0.33 43.92
C SER A 361 22.43 1.14 45.13
N LYS A 362 23.03 2.31 45.37
CA LYS A 362 22.82 3.16 46.58
C LYS A 362 22.05 4.44 46.31
N HIS A 363 22.12 4.98 45.10
CA HIS A 363 21.61 6.32 44.85
C HIS A 363 20.86 6.42 43.53
N LEU A 364 19.75 7.16 43.52
CA LEU A 364 19.10 7.64 42.35
C LEU A 364 19.76 8.99 41.95
N TRP A 365 20.43 9.01 40.83
CA TRP A 365 21.18 10.15 40.32
C TRP A 365 20.36 10.95 39.34
N MET A 366 20.44 12.26 39.40
CA MET A 366 19.77 13.18 38.50
C MET A 366 20.72 14.28 38.08
N SER A 367 20.58 14.71 36.82
CA SER A 367 21.34 15.83 36.27
C SER A 367 20.43 16.90 35.69
N THR A 368 20.92 18.14 35.61
CA THR A 368 20.22 19.27 35.03
C THR A 368 20.94 19.81 33.79
N THR A 369 20.20 20.57 32.97
CA THR A 369 20.75 21.30 31.81
C THR A 369 21.78 22.34 32.22
N ASP A 370 21.75 22.81 33.45
CA ASP A 370 22.69 23.80 34.02
C ASP A 370 23.96 23.18 34.56
N GLY A 371 24.06 21.84 34.55
CA GLY A 371 25.24 21.07 34.96
C GLY A 371 25.24 20.68 36.41
N GLU A 372 24.11 20.74 37.09
CA GLU A 372 24.00 20.21 38.46
C GLU A 372 23.86 18.69 38.36
N LEU A 373 24.57 17.98 39.22
CA LEU A 373 24.43 16.57 39.50
C LEU A 373 24.07 16.36 40.96
N PHE A 374 23.00 15.65 41.25
CA PHE A 374 22.54 15.39 42.59
C PHE A 374 21.97 14.00 42.75
N THR A 375 21.98 13.54 43.99
CA THR A 375 21.31 12.29 44.38
C THR A 375 19.96 12.58 45.03
N TYR A 376 19.03 11.66 44.86
CA TYR A 376 17.71 11.69 45.46
C TYR A 376 17.44 10.44 46.29
N GLU A 377 17.03 10.67 47.53
CA GLU A 377 16.66 9.58 48.44
C GLU A 377 15.55 10.08 49.40
N ASN A 378 14.42 9.35 49.44
CA ASN A 378 13.31 9.58 50.36
C ASN A 378 12.85 11.05 50.49
N GLY A 379 12.70 11.77 49.34
CA GLY A 379 12.25 13.18 49.34
C GLY A 379 13.36 14.18 49.62
N ARG A 380 14.60 13.76 49.75
CA ARG A 380 15.74 14.65 49.98
C ARG A 380 16.69 14.58 48.82
N THR A 381 17.19 15.78 48.43
CA THR A 381 18.24 15.92 47.43
C THR A 381 19.55 16.27 48.10
N ALA A 382 20.62 15.60 47.72
CA ALA A 382 21.98 15.99 48.05
C ALA A 382 22.66 16.51 46.77
N ASN A 383 22.90 17.81 46.70
CA ASN A 383 23.60 18.39 45.56
C ASN A 383 25.09 18.07 45.66
N LEU A 384 25.58 17.44 44.63
CA LEU A 384 27.01 17.32 44.35
C LEU A 384 27.40 18.43 43.40
N HIS A 385 27.48 19.66 43.89
CA HIS A 385 27.80 20.83 43.08
C HIS A 385 29.03 20.61 42.22
N ASP A 386 28.94 20.94 40.96
CA ASP A 386 30.03 21.16 40.00
C ASP A 386 31.31 20.36 40.34
N LEU A 387 31.21 19.05 40.32
CA LEU A 387 32.26 18.12 40.71
C LEU A 387 33.54 18.30 39.91
N THR A 388 33.48 18.98 38.78
CA THR A 388 34.63 19.24 37.89
C THR A 388 35.16 20.67 38.00
N GLY A 389 34.50 21.54 38.75
CA GLY A 389 34.84 22.98 38.84
C GLY A 389 34.61 23.75 37.52
N ARG A 390 33.90 23.16 36.56
CA ARG A 390 33.79 23.66 35.18
C ARG A 390 32.40 24.07 34.73
N GLY A 391 31.39 23.80 35.53
CA GLY A 391 29.98 24.20 35.38
C GLY A 391 29.46 24.24 33.96
N GLY A 392 28.94 23.13 33.45
CA GLY A 392 28.35 23.01 32.10
C GLY A 392 27.29 21.90 32.07
N GLY A 393 26.38 21.95 31.10
CA GLY A 393 25.27 20.98 31.01
C GLY A 393 25.73 19.52 30.99
N ILE A 394 25.00 18.65 31.68
CA ILE A 394 25.21 17.20 31.67
C ILE A 394 24.22 16.60 30.68
N PHE A 395 24.71 15.83 29.68
CA PHE A 395 23.90 15.38 28.57
C PHE A 395 23.46 13.92 28.66
N SER A 396 24.20 13.07 29.35
CA SER A 396 23.92 11.64 29.45
C SER A 396 24.42 11.11 30.77
N LEU A 397 23.61 10.29 31.44
CA LEU A 397 23.96 9.51 32.62
C LEU A 397 23.86 8.04 32.29
N LEU A 398 24.79 7.25 32.80
CA LEU A 398 24.77 5.78 32.75
C LEU A 398 25.27 5.23 34.10
N ALA A 399 24.44 4.44 34.76
CA ALA A 399 24.90 3.57 35.85
C ALA A 399 25.48 2.29 35.24
N GLY A 400 26.77 2.09 35.38
CA GLY A 400 27.46 0.91 34.88
C GLY A 400 27.28 -0.30 35.78
N SER A 401 27.48 -1.50 35.24
CA SER A 401 27.37 -2.78 35.96
C SER A 401 28.30 -2.90 37.16
N ASN A 402 29.37 -2.13 37.22
CA ASN A 402 30.31 -2.05 38.34
C ASN A 402 29.87 -1.02 39.42
N ASP A 403 28.65 -0.57 39.39
CA ASP A 403 28.09 0.47 40.24
C ASP A 403 28.76 1.86 40.12
N ASP A 404 29.47 2.08 39.02
CA ASP A 404 30.03 3.37 38.65
C ASP A 404 28.95 4.23 37.95
N LEU A 405 28.92 5.54 38.21
CA LEU A 405 28.09 6.47 37.42
C LEU A 405 28.95 7.15 36.35
N TRP A 406 28.65 6.94 35.09
CA TRP A 406 29.27 7.64 33.97
C TRP A 406 28.39 8.81 33.53
N PHE A 407 29.00 9.95 33.19
CA PHE A 407 28.27 11.12 32.71
C PHE A 407 29.09 11.96 31.76
N CYS A 408 28.39 12.56 30.78
CA CYS A 408 28.95 13.48 29.82
C CYS A 408 28.65 14.91 30.23
N GLN A 409 29.67 15.74 30.47
CA GLN A 409 29.53 17.12 30.88
C GLN A 409 30.18 18.09 29.90
N ALA A 410 29.49 19.18 29.53
CA ALA A 410 30.07 20.29 28.79
C ALA A 410 30.75 21.26 29.73
N PRO A 411 32.05 21.45 29.63
CA PRO A 411 32.69 22.55 30.36
C PRO A 411 32.34 23.90 29.74
N ARG A 412 32.05 24.90 30.55
CA ARG A 412 31.64 26.24 30.08
C ARG A 412 32.76 26.98 29.30
N ASN A 413 34.02 26.70 29.60
CA ASN A 413 35.17 27.46 29.11
C ASN A 413 36.12 26.68 28.21
N THR A 414 35.76 25.46 27.79
CA THR A 414 36.59 24.65 26.87
C THR A 414 35.70 24.04 25.80
N PRO A 415 36.17 23.90 24.54
CA PRO A 415 35.40 23.33 23.46
C PRO A 415 35.16 21.80 23.63
N LEU A 416 35.90 21.13 24.52
CA LEU A 416 35.81 19.71 24.73
C LEU A 416 34.87 19.37 25.87
N ILE A 417 33.87 18.56 25.56
CA ILE A 417 33.06 17.91 26.55
C ILE A 417 33.66 16.54 26.82
N GLY A 418 34.21 16.42 28.02
CA GLY A 418 34.77 15.17 28.51
C GLY A 418 33.68 14.21 29.00
N LEU A 419 34.07 12.99 29.18
CA LEU A 419 33.34 11.97 29.94
C LEU A 419 33.94 11.91 31.35
N ALA A 420 33.12 11.74 32.34
CA ALA A 420 33.54 11.52 33.70
C ALA A 420 32.86 10.31 34.32
N LYS A 421 33.49 9.72 35.32
CA LYS A 421 33.02 8.59 36.10
C LYS A 421 33.07 8.90 37.57
N ILE A 422 32.00 8.60 38.28
CA ILE A 422 31.96 8.56 39.75
C ILE A 422 32.02 7.13 40.18
N LYS A 423 33.04 6.77 40.94
CA LYS A 423 33.21 5.43 41.50
C LYS A 423 32.26 5.23 42.73
N PRO A 424 32.03 3.99 43.18
CA PRO A 424 31.17 3.75 44.34
C PRO A 424 31.69 4.39 45.66
N ASN A 425 33.00 4.74 45.71
CA ASN A 425 33.60 5.48 46.82
C ASN A 425 33.47 7.00 46.69
N MET A 426 32.67 7.48 45.73
CA MET A 426 32.45 8.91 45.39
C MET A 426 33.67 9.63 44.78
N GLU A 427 34.74 8.89 44.40
CA GLU A 427 35.88 9.46 43.67
C GLU A 427 35.47 9.75 42.24
N ILE A 428 35.82 10.94 41.76
CA ILE A 428 35.54 11.38 40.41
C ILE A 428 36.75 11.26 39.55
N GLN A 429 36.59 10.62 38.42
CA GLN A 429 37.60 10.47 37.39
C GLN A 429 37.12 11.05 36.08
N ALA A 430 37.86 12.02 35.55
CA ALA A 430 37.55 12.60 34.24
C ALA A 430 38.42 11.98 33.15
N TYR A 431 37.88 11.91 31.95
CA TYR A 431 38.53 11.39 30.73
C TYR A 431 38.55 12.49 29.67
N GLY A 432 39.76 12.91 29.31
CA GLY A 432 40.03 13.91 28.27
C GLY A 432 40.99 13.36 27.22
N ALA A 433 41.68 14.25 26.53
CA ALA A 433 42.69 13.90 25.52
C ALA A 433 43.83 13.03 26.06
N ASP A 434 44.21 13.28 27.33
CA ASP A 434 45.18 12.49 28.09
C ASP A 434 44.74 11.04 28.32
N LYS A 435 43.47 10.77 28.22
CA LYS A 435 42.82 9.47 28.37
C LYS A 435 42.20 8.95 27.06
N GLY A 436 42.71 9.41 25.93
CA GLY A 436 42.30 8.94 24.60
C GLY A 436 41.02 9.52 24.04
N MET A 437 40.42 10.54 24.69
CA MET A 437 39.22 11.22 24.20
C MET A 437 39.52 12.56 23.57
N GLU A 438 39.42 12.65 22.25
CA GLU A 438 39.80 13.83 21.46
C GLU A 438 38.59 14.69 21.04
N SER A 439 37.36 14.26 21.34
CA SER A 439 36.15 14.95 20.94
C SER A 439 35.13 15.09 22.04
N ARG A 440 34.13 15.93 21.76
CA ARG A 440 32.95 16.12 22.59
C ARG A 440 32.09 14.86 22.60
N ILE A 441 31.80 14.33 23.78
CA ILE A 441 30.99 13.15 23.99
C ILE A 441 29.56 13.55 24.34
N LEU A 442 28.60 12.95 23.64
CA LEU A 442 27.17 13.24 23.82
C LEU A 442 26.41 12.09 24.49
N THR A 443 26.88 10.84 24.33
CA THR A 443 26.20 9.67 24.88
C THR A 443 27.21 8.61 25.33
N VAL A 444 26.84 7.87 26.37
CA VAL A 444 27.57 6.73 26.90
C VAL A 444 26.62 5.57 27.10
N ARG A 445 27.02 4.36 26.72
CA ARG A 445 26.23 3.12 26.85
C ARG A 445 27.12 1.95 27.27
N GLU A 446 26.53 1.00 27.96
CA GLU A 446 27.14 -0.25 28.35
C GLU A 446 26.58 -1.41 27.50
N SER A 447 27.44 -2.28 27.04
CA SER A 447 27.03 -3.52 26.38
C SER A 447 26.59 -4.57 27.39
N GLU A 448 25.87 -5.60 26.95
CA GLU A 448 25.49 -6.76 27.78
C GLU A 448 26.70 -7.45 28.46
N ARG A 449 27.90 -7.24 27.95
CA ARG A 449 29.16 -7.80 28.51
C ARG A 449 29.89 -6.83 29.42
N GLY A 450 29.28 -5.72 29.81
CA GLY A 450 29.90 -4.72 30.70
C GLY A 450 30.93 -3.80 29.99
N THR A 451 31.02 -3.82 28.67
CA THR A 451 31.92 -2.92 27.93
C THR A 451 31.27 -1.55 27.75
N ILE A 452 31.95 -0.50 28.17
CA ILE A 452 31.49 0.88 28.02
C ILE A 452 31.93 1.44 26.65
N TYR A 453 30.94 2.01 25.95
CA TYR A 453 31.14 2.77 24.72
C TYR A 453 30.71 4.22 24.93
N ALA A 454 31.42 5.13 24.31
CA ALA A 454 31.12 6.55 24.32
C ALA A 454 31.06 7.08 22.89
N ALA A 455 30.09 7.95 22.60
CA ALA A 455 29.99 8.53 21.27
C ALA A 455 29.69 10.04 21.32
N GLY A 456 30.11 10.73 20.26
CA GLY A 456 30.01 12.18 20.22
C GLY A 456 30.25 12.78 18.84
N ILE A 457 31.07 13.86 18.78
CA ILE A 457 31.16 14.73 17.62
C ILE A 457 32.43 14.45 16.80
N GLY A 458 32.32 14.68 15.50
CA GLY A 458 33.42 14.68 14.54
C GLY A 458 33.53 13.41 13.71
N PRO A 459 33.80 13.53 12.40
CA PRO A 459 33.76 12.39 11.46
C PRO A 459 34.89 11.37 11.68
N GLY A 460 35.93 11.71 12.46
CA GLY A 460 37.05 10.81 12.80
C GLY A 460 37.14 10.47 14.29
N THR A 461 36.24 11.03 15.12
CA THR A 461 36.29 10.97 16.57
C THR A 461 34.91 10.77 17.21
N TYR A 462 34.02 10.02 16.53
CA TYR A 462 32.66 9.87 16.92
C TYR A 462 32.37 8.67 17.82
N LEU A 463 33.28 7.68 17.94
CA LEU A 463 33.04 6.43 18.70
C LEU A 463 34.28 5.97 19.44
N TYR A 464 34.10 5.66 20.71
CA TYR A 464 35.15 5.21 21.61
C TYR A 464 34.74 4.00 22.40
N ARG A 465 35.70 3.17 22.81
CA ARG A 465 35.52 2.03 23.71
C ARG A 465 36.44 2.18 24.92
N TYR A 466 35.91 2.01 26.10
CA TYR A 466 36.69 1.98 27.34
C TYR A 466 37.52 0.70 27.47
N LEU A 467 38.78 0.85 27.83
CA LEU A 467 39.72 -0.21 28.15
C LEU A 467 40.00 -0.19 29.65
N PRO A 468 39.35 -1.04 30.46
CA PRO A 468 39.44 -1.02 31.94
C PRO A 468 40.89 -1.23 32.44
N GLU A 469 41.64 -2.08 31.77
CA GLU A 469 43.02 -2.43 32.14
C GLU A 469 43.98 -1.26 32.01
N LEU A 470 43.75 -0.35 31.07
CA LEU A 470 44.56 0.86 30.83
C LEU A 470 43.94 2.10 31.42
N ASP A 471 42.68 1.99 31.93
CA ASP A 471 41.85 3.11 32.35
C ASP A 471 41.84 4.25 31.29
N ASN A 472 41.58 3.87 30.06
CA ASN A 472 41.71 4.74 28.90
C ASN A 472 40.63 4.42 27.86
N PHE A 473 40.36 5.32 26.91
CA PHE A 473 39.47 5.12 25.79
C PHE A 473 40.23 4.89 24.47
N LEU A 474 39.79 3.89 23.72
CA LEU A 474 40.26 3.60 22.38
C LEU A 474 39.31 4.21 21.38
N ASN A 475 39.83 5.05 20.48
CA ASN A 475 39.05 5.56 19.35
C ASN A 475 38.79 4.43 18.34
N LEU A 476 37.50 4.15 18.08
CA LEU A 476 37.02 3.13 17.13
C LEU A 476 36.46 3.75 15.85
N SER A 477 36.51 5.08 15.70
CA SER A 477 35.92 5.79 14.57
C SER A 477 36.61 5.40 13.27
N LEU A 478 35.87 4.88 12.32
CA LEU A 478 36.31 4.61 10.95
C LEU A 478 35.98 5.77 10.03
N PRO A 479 36.71 6.00 8.93
CA PRO A 479 36.32 6.96 7.91
C PRO A 479 34.89 6.65 7.40
N LEU A 480 34.06 7.70 7.33
CA LEU A 480 32.68 7.56 6.86
C LEU A 480 32.65 7.36 5.34
N PRO A 481 32.11 6.23 4.82
CA PRO A 481 32.14 5.90 3.40
C PRO A 481 31.03 6.60 2.58
N PHE A 482 30.49 7.72 3.07
CA PHE A 482 29.40 8.48 2.45
C PHE A 482 29.60 9.99 2.70
N PRO A 483 28.97 10.86 1.89
CA PRO A 483 28.91 12.29 2.16
C PRO A 483 28.26 12.56 3.51
N HIS A 484 28.91 13.33 4.35
CA HIS A 484 28.48 13.69 5.69
C HIS A 484 28.54 15.20 5.94
N SER A 485 27.81 15.66 6.94
CA SER A 485 27.83 17.07 7.37
C SER A 485 29.18 17.44 8.00
N SER A 486 29.57 18.70 7.91
CA SER A 486 30.75 19.22 8.62
C SER A 486 30.60 19.11 10.14
N ASN A 487 29.36 19.10 10.62
CA ASN A 487 29.00 19.00 12.03
C ASN A 487 28.43 17.60 12.30
N PHE A 488 29.16 16.55 11.93
CA PHE A 488 28.74 15.19 12.20
C PHE A 488 28.70 14.90 13.69
N GLU A 489 27.54 14.48 14.20
CA GLU A 489 27.30 14.18 15.61
C GLU A 489 26.59 12.84 15.75
N VAL A 490 26.98 12.06 16.75
CA VAL A 490 26.25 10.88 17.21
C VAL A 490 25.46 11.23 18.46
N HIS A 491 24.16 11.28 18.35
CA HIS A 491 23.25 11.72 19.41
C HIS A 491 22.93 10.62 20.41
N ASP A 492 22.83 9.39 19.93
CA ASP A 492 22.52 8.20 20.73
C ASP A 492 23.11 6.93 20.11
N MET A 493 23.22 5.86 20.88
CA MET A 493 23.66 4.57 20.39
C MET A 493 22.94 3.42 21.09
N ALA A 494 22.81 2.30 20.37
CA ALA A 494 22.37 1.03 20.95
C ALA A 494 23.37 -0.06 20.58
N ILE A 495 23.63 -0.95 21.54
CA ILE A 495 24.58 -2.03 21.38
C ILE A 495 23.82 -3.33 21.29
N GLY A 496 23.88 -3.95 20.15
CA GLY A 496 23.23 -5.22 19.86
C GLY A 496 24.08 -6.43 20.23
N PRO A 497 23.52 -7.62 20.04
CA PRO A 497 24.24 -8.88 20.22
C PRO A 497 25.53 -8.92 19.40
N LYS A 498 26.54 -9.62 19.91
CA LYS A 498 27.86 -9.79 19.25
C LYS A 498 28.66 -8.49 19.08
N GLY A 499 28.31 -7.42 19.81
CA GLY A 499 29.04 -6.14 19.74
C GLY A 499 28.72 -5.26 18.54
N LEU A 500 27.64 -5.52 17.85
CA LEU A 500 27.12 -4.65 16.82
C LEU A 500 26.67 -3.33 17.42
N VAL A 501 27.21 -2.21 16.96
CA VAL A 501 26.85 -0.88 17.45
C VAL A 501 26.00 -0.14 16.41
N TRP A 502 24.87 0.35 16.85
CA TRP A 502 23.98 1.20 16.08
C TRP A 502 24.12 2.65 16.57
N LEU A 503 24.41 3.56 15.65
CA LEU A 503 24.65 4.97 15.94
C LEU A 503 23.54 5.83 15.33
N ALA A 504 22.83 6.55 16.17
CA ALA A 504 21.87 7.56 15.77
C ALA A 504 22.61 8.89 15.56
N SER A 505 22.66 9.39 14.33
CA SER A 505 23.47 10.53 13.96
C SER A 505 22.72 11.62 13.19
N THR A 506 23.38 12.79 13.03
CA THR A 506 22.91 13.89 12.18
C THR A 506 22.67 13.45 10.73
N ASP A 507 23.43 12.47 10.22
CA ASP A 507 23.39 12.03 8.83
C ASP A 507 22.71 10.66 8.64
N GLY A 508 21.90 10.24 9.60
CA GLY A 508 21.12 9.00 9.55
C GLY A 508 21.53 7.96 10.58
N LEU A 509 21.01 6.75 10.40
CA LEU A 509 21.38 5.58 11.20
C LEU A 509 22.62 4.92 10.64
N LEU A 510 23.63 4.69 11.50
CA LEU A 510 24.83 3.97 11.11
C LEU A 510 24.88 2.62 11.83
N ARG A 511 25.39 1.64 11.12
CA ARG A 511 25.70 0.30 11.61
C ARG A 511 27.21 0.10 11.62
N PHE A 512 27.75 -0.23 12.79
CA PHE A 512 29.17 -0.49 13.00
C PHE A 512 29.36 -1.89 13.58
N ASP A 513 30.12 -2.74 12.90
CA ASP A 513 30.36 -4.14 13.27
C ASP A 513 31.79 -4.40 13.74
N LEU A 514 32.51 -3.36 14.21
CA LEU A 514 33.91 -3.29 14.62
C LEU A 514 34.90 -3.26 13.47
N GLU A 515 34.58 -3.70 12.28
CA GLU A 515 35.44 -3.70 11.10
C GLU A 515 34.99 -2.70 10.04
N ARG A 516 33.68 -2.48 9.96
CA ARG A 516 33.04 -1.66 8.93
C ARG A 516 31.98 -0.75 9.51
N ILE A 517 31.85 0.42 8.90
CA ILE A 517 30.76 1.32 9.15
C ILE A 517 29.93 1.49 7.88
N GLN A 518 28.61 1.44 8.02
CA GLN A 518 27.68 1.58 6.92
C GLN A 518 26.50 2.45 7.35
N ARG A 519 26.06 3.35 6.47
CA ARG A 519 24.79 4.02 6.64
C ARG A 519 23.67 3.08 6.22
N VAL A 520 22.66 2.95 7.07
CA VAL A 520 21.52 2.06 6.84
C VAL A 520 20.57 2.70 5.85
N ASP A 521 20.11 1.93 4.86
CA ASP A 521 19.10 2.39 3.93
C ASP A 521 17.72 2.39 4.63
N LEU A 522 17.16 3.58 4.79
CA LEU A 522 15.83 3.85 5.31
C LEU A 522 14.96 4.55 4.25
N GLY A 523 15.26 4.34 2.96
CA GLY A 523 14.58 4.98 1.84
C GLY A 523 14.68 6.51 1.91
N PRO A 524 13.56 7.26 1.92
CA PRO A 524 13.57 8.72 1.98
C PRO A 524 14.15 9.28 3.29
N TYR A 525 14.31 8.44 4.32
CA TYR A 525 14.81 8.83 5.65
C TYR A 525 16.28 8.47 5.86
N THR A 526 16.97 7.93 4.85
CA THR A 526 18.36 7.42 4.96
C THR A 526 19.34 8.47 5.48
N SER A 527 19.18 9.72 5.09
CA SER A 527 20.05 10.84 5.50
C SER A 527 19.37 11.80 6.50
N ARG A 528 18.23 11.42 7.08
CA ARG A 528 17.54 12.22 8.09
C ARG A 528 18.23 12.06 9.44
N GLU A 529 18.27 13.14 10.21
CA GLU A 529 18.74 13.12 11.58
C GLU A 529 17.97 12.10 12.42
N ILE A 530 18.69 11.21 13.07
CA ILE A 530 18.15 10.26 14.06
C ILE A 530 18.61 10.70 15.45
N ARG A 531 17.65 10.97 16.33
CA ARG A 531 17.88 11.54 17.67
C ARG A 531 18.02 10.52 18.77
N ALA A 532 17.39 9.35 18.58
CA ALA A 532 17.45 8.26 19.54
C ALA A 532 17.33 6.91 18.83
N VAL A 533 17.89 5.87 19.46
CA VAL A 533 17.80 4.49 18.99
C VAL A 533 17.60 3.53 20.17
N ALA A 534 16.61 2.63 20.06
CA ALA A 534 16.39 1.55 21.01
C ALA A 534 16.35 0.20 20.27
N ILE A 535 17.07 -0.78 20.80
CA ILE A 535 17.13 -2.14 20.26
C ILE A 535 16.21 -3.08 21.05
N LEU A 536 15.41 -3.87 20.34
CA LEU A 536 14.60 -4.93 20.93
C LEU A 536 15.38 -6.25 21.01
N LYS A 537 14.89 -7.22 21.80
CA LYS A 537 15.53 -8.53 21.97
C LYS A 537 15.72 -9.32 20.68
N ASP A 538 14.85 -9.12 19.70
CA ASP A 538 14.94 -9.77 18.39
C ASP A 538 15.90 -9.07 17.43
N GLY A 539 16.56 -7.99 17.85
CA GLY A 539 17.48 -7.20 17.06
C GLY A 539 16.81 -6.13 16.19
N SER A 540 15.51 -5.99 16.21
CA SER A 540 14.82 -4.87 15.58
C SER A 540 15.03 -3.56 16.34
N LEU A 541 14.90 -2.43 15.63
CA LEU A 541 15.21 -1.10 16.17
C LEU A 541 14.00 -0.19 16.13
N TRP A 542 13.89 0.64 17.15
CA TRP A 542 13.10 1.85 17.13
C TRP A 542 14.04 3.05 17.01
N LEU A 543 13.73 3.94 16.11
CA LEU A 543 14.50 5.14 15.79
C LEU A 543 13.61 6.36 15.95
N ALA A 544 14.10 7.39 16.62
CA ALA A 544 13.41 8.67 16.71
C ALA A 544 14.02 9.64 15.71
N THR A 545 13.21 10.19 14.81
CA THR A 545 13.63 11.20 13.85
C THR A 545 13.45 12.61 14.39
N ASP A 546 14.01 13.59 13.71
CA ASP A 546 13.90 15.01 14.07
C ASP A 546 12.45 15.52 13.96
N THR A 547 11.73 15.22 12.88
CA THR A 547 10.43 15.83 12.55
C THR A 547 9.39 14.85 11.99
N GLU A 548 9.77 13.63 11.65
CA GLU A 548 8.87 12.69 10.96
C GLU A 548 8.16 11.71 11.93
N GLY A 549 8.58 11.65 13.18
CA GLY A 549 8.09 10.68 14.17
C GLY A 549 9.07 9.55 14.41
N LEU A 550 8.57 8.33 14.61
CA LEU A 550 9.40 7.16 14.88
C LEU A 550 9.49 6.26 13.66
N LEU A 551 10.66 5.65 13.47
CA LEU A 551 10.85 4.58 12.52
C LEU A 551 11.06 3.26 13.26
N PHE A 552 10.31 2.23 12.92
CA PHE A 552 10.61 0.86 13.30
C PHE A 552 11.39 0.21 12.16
N TYR A 553 12.56 -0.37 12.46
CA TYR A 553 13.45 -0.98 11.47
C TYR A 553 13.73 -2.45 11.81
N ASN A 554 13.61 -3.31 10.81
CA ASN A 554 13.98 -4.72 10.94
C ASN A 554 14.47 -5.28 9.59
N ASN A 555 15.72 -5.76 9.55
CA ASN A 555 16.31 -6.48 8.41
C ASN A 555 16.09 -5.81 7.03
N GLY A 556 16.33 -4.51 6.93
CA GLY A 556 16.18 -3.76 5.67
C GLY A 556 14.78 -3.21 5.41
N HIS A 557 13.81 -3.52 6.27
CA HIS A 557 12.46 -2.97 6.21
C HIS A 557 12.27 -1.92 7.30
N TYR A 558 11.57 -0.86 6.99
CA TYR A 558 11.25 0.22 7.94
C TYR A 558 9.80 0.64 7.84
N VAL A 559 9.27 1.14 8.97
CA VAL A 559 7.91 1.64 9.10
C VAL A 559 7.94 2.98 9.81
N LEU A 560 7.27 3.97 9.26
CA LEU A 560 7.05 5.26 9.91
C LEU A 560 5.82 5.18 10.83
N VAL A 561 6.00 5.56 12.10
CA VAL A 561 4.96 5.61 13.11
C VAL A 561 4.82 7.05 13.60
N GLY A 562 3.65 7.63 13.40
CA GLY A 562 3.37 9.04 13.70
C GLY A 562 2.20 9.23 14.68
N GLU A 563 1.61 10.41 14.65
CA GLU A 563 0.51 10.83 15.53
C GLU A 563 -0.72 9.93 15.44
N ALA A 564 -1.03 9.39 14.25
CA ALA A 564 -2.12 8.46 14.06
C ALA A 564 -2.00 7.19 14.92
N SER A 565 -0.78 6.83 15.32
CA SER A 565 -0.48 5.68 16.18
C SER A 565 -0.48 6.03 17.67
N GLY A 566 -0.82 7.26 18.05
CA GLY A 566 -0.88 7.72 19.42
C GLY A 566 0.32 8.51 19.91
N LEU A 567 1.28 8.87 19.03
CA LEU A 567 2.34 9.80 19.40
C LEU A 567 1.74 11.21 19.61
N PRO A 568 2.11 11.90 20.71
CA PRO A 568 1.65 13.27 20.95
C PRO A 568 2.20 14.26 19.93
N SER A 569 3.42 14.04 19.44
CA SER A 569 4.09 14.88 18.46
C SER A 569 5.05 14.03 17.61
N ARG A 570 5.28 14.46 16.37
CA ARG A 570 6.31 13.88 15.50
C ARG A 570 7.72 14.29 15.89
N VAL A 571 7.85 15.38 16.62
CA VAL A 571 9.15 15.89 17.09
C VAL A 571 9.57 15.12 18.32
N ALA A 572 10.55 14.27 18.16
CA ALA A 572 11.11 13.47 19.24
C ALA A 572 12.26 14.21 19.94
N ALA A 573 12.41 14.00 21.24
CA ALA A 573 13.55 14.52 21.99
C ALA A 573 14.82 13.68 21.72
N TYR A 574 15.98 14.20 22.05
CA TYR A 574 17.23 13.47 21.99
C TYR A 574 17.25 12.36 23.04
N ARG A 575 17.69 11.16 22.68
CA ARG A 575 17.78 10.01 23.59
C ARG A 575 16.44 9.64 24.27
N CYS A 576 15.35 9.93 23.60
CA CYS A 576 13.99 9.83 24.14
C CYS A 576 13.40 8.41 24.12
N LEU A 577 14.12 7.43 23.60
CA LEU A 577 13.65 6.04 23.48
C LEU A 577 14.25 5.19 24.59
N VAL A 578 13.40 4.63 25.42
CA VAL A 578 13.82 3.74 26.51
C VAL A 578 12.92 2.52 26.52
N LYS A 579 13.52 1.38 26.81
CA LYS A 579 12.82 0.11 26.96
C LYS A 579 12.87 -0.29 28.44
N ASP A 580 11.72 -0.67 29.01
CA ASP A 580 11.66 -1.17 30.38
C ASP A 580 12.01 -2.66 30.47
N SER A 581 12.05 -3.19 31.66
CA SER A 581 12.35 -4.61 31.96
C SER A 581 11.35 -5.58 31.33
N GLN A 582 10.11 -5.12 31.08
CA GLN A 582 9.02 -5.90 30.49
C GLN A 582 8.93 -5.70 28.96
N GLU A 583 9.89 -5.01 28.35
CA GLU A 583 9.96 -4.73 26.91
C GLU A 583 8.92 -3.73 26.38
N TYR A 584 8.28 -2.91 27.23
CA TYR A 584 7.51 -1.75 26.76
C TYR A 584 8.44 -0.65 26.27
N LEU A 585 8.15 -0.08 25.13
CA LEU A 585 8.89 1.06 24.62
C LEU A 585 8.27 2.36 25.17
N TRP A 586 9.09 3.20 25.77
CA TRP A 586 8.75 4.53 26.27
C TRP A 586 9.36 5.59 25.36
N VAL A 587 8.58 6.61 25.05
CA VAL A 587 8.95 7.64 24.07
C VAL A 587 8.67 9.02 24.64
N GLY A 588 9.68 9.88 24.67
CA GLY A 588 9.54 11.31 24.98
C GLY A 588 9.44 12.14 23.70
N THR A 589 8.42 12.97 23.57
CA THR A 589 8.22 13.89 22.47
C THR A 589 8.14 15.34 22.93
N ALA A 590 8.17 16.29 22.00
CA ALA A 590 8.03 17.70 22.33
C ALA A 590 6.71 18.04 23.06
N GLU A 591 5.66 17.25 22.86
CA GLU A 591 4.33 17.50 23.45
C GLU A 591 3.92 16.47 24.49
N GLY A 592 4.84 15.59 24.91
CA GLY A 592 4.55 14.64 25.97
C GLY A 592 5.21 13.28 25.81
N MET A 593 4.96 12.42 26.78
CA MET A 593 5.49 11.06 26.86
C MET A 593 4.40 10.03 26.64
N VAL A 594 4.75 8.95 25.97
CA VAL A 594 3.88 7.79 25.76
C VAL A 594 4.66 6.49 25.92
N HIS A 595 3.93 5.40 26.14
CA HIS A 595 4.49 4.04 26.10
C HIS A 595 3.76 3.18 25.07
N SER A 596 4.40 2.12 24.62
CA SER A 596 3.73 1.15 23.75
C SER A 596 2.61 0.42 24.52
N SER A 597 1.50 0.12 23.84
CA SER A 597 0.35 -0.56 24.43
C SER A 597 0.62 -2.03 24.78
N ARG A 598 1.73 -2.57 24.32
CA ARG A 598 2.16 -3.97 24.54
C ARG A 598 3.67 -4.08 24.60
N PRO A 599 4.19 -5.10 25.30
CA PRO A 599 5.62 -5.43 25.27
C PRO A 599 6.07 -5.81 23.85
N ASN A 600 7.35 -5.53 23.54
CA ASN A 600 7.95 -5.82 22.23
C ASN A 600 7.06 -5.37 21.05
N PRO A 601 6.79 -4.07 20.95
CA PRO A 601 5.84 -3.55 20.00
C PRO A 601 6.33 -3.77 18.57
N LYS A 602 5.46 -4.37 17.75
CA LYS A 602 5.68 -4.49 16.31
C LYS A 602 4.46 -3.97 15.57
N PRO A 603 4.62 -3.36 14.40
CA PRO A 603 3.49 -3.00 13.57
C PRO A 603 2.57 -4.19 13.29
N ALA A 604 1.29 -3.94 13.19
CA ALA A 604 0.31 -4.97 12.88
C ALA A 604 0.50 -5.48 11.45
N LYS A 605 0.16 -6.75 11.20
CA LYS A 605 0.06 -7.27 9.84
C LYS A 605 -1.07 -6.54 9.10
N SER A 606 -0.82 -6.23 7.85
CA SER A 606 -1.82 -5.62 6.98
C SER A 606 -2.89 -6.63 6.59
N SER A 607 -4.15 -6.18 6.49
CA SER A 607 -5.24 -6.95 5.92
C SER A 607 -4.95 -7.23 4.44
N HIS A 608 -5.35 -8.40 3.94
CA HIS A 608 -5.16 -8.74 2.53
C HIS A 608 -6.25 -8.09 1.65
N PRO A 609 -5.94 -7.77 0.39
CA PRO A 609 -6.91 -7.21 -0.52
C PRO A 609 -7.94 -8.27 -0.92
N ILE A 610 -9.17 -7.81 -1.14
CA ILE A 610 -10.30 -8.62 -1.60
C ILE A 610 -10.67 -8.13 -2.99
N LEU A 611 -10.90 -9.05 -3.92
CA LEU A 611 -11.41 -8.75 -5.24
C LEU A 611 -12.93 -8.57 -5.16
N LEU A 612 -13.38 -7.32 -5.32
CA LEU A 612 -14.79 -6.97 -5.23
C LEU A 612 -15.56 -7.29 -6.51
N GLN A 613 -14.93 -6.98 -7.65
CA GLN A 613 -15.57 -7.00 -8.95
C GLN A 613 -14.57 -7.37 -10.04
N THR A 614 -15.03 -8.17 -10.99
CA THR A 614 -14.30 -8.53 -12.20
C THR A 614 -15.18 -8.21 -13.40
N ILE A 615 -14.70 -7.41 -14.35
CA ILE A 615 -15.38 -7.11 -15.61
C ILE A 615 -14.56 -7.75 -16.72
N ILE A 616 -15.17 -8.65 -17.48
CA ILE A 616 -14.55 -9.34 -18.60
C ILE A 616 -15.31 -9.00 -19.88
N ASN A 617 -14.67 -8.34 -20.83
CA ASN A 617 -15.26 -7.89 -22.08
C ASN A 617 -16.57 -7.09 -21.88
N GLY A 618 -16.63 -6.26 -20.82
CA GLY A 618 -17.81 -5.48 -20.46
C GLY A 618 -18.88 -6.24 -19.67
N THR A 619 -18.72 -7.53 -19.42
CA THR A 619 -19.61 -8.32 -18.56
C THR A 619 -19.08 -8.34 -17.14
N GLU A 620 -19.91 -7.87 -16.21
CA GLU A 620 -19.57 -7.76 -14.80
C GLU A 620 -19.82 -9.05 -14.03
N GLN A 621 -18.87 -9.44 -13.18
CA GLN A 621 -18.97 -10.53 -12.21
C GLN A 621 -18.42 -10.06 -10.87
N LYS A 622 -19.00 -10.49 -9.76
CA LYS A 622 -18.47 -10.17 -8.43
C LYS A 622 -17.45 -11.19 -7.99
N GLY A 623 -16.33 -10.71 -7.50
CA GLY A 623 -15.22 -11.53 -7.06
C GLY A 623 -14.47 -12.19 -8.25
N PRO A 624 -13.68 -13.22 -8.00
CA PRO A 624 -13.05 -14.00 -9.04
C PRO A 624 -14.12 -14.79 -9.82
N PRO A 625 -14.03 -14.88 -11.16
CA PRO A 625 -14.94 -15.69 -11.95
C PRO A 625 -14.91 -17.16 -11.50
N GLY A 626 -16.08 -17.81 -11.51
CA GLY A 626 -16.19 -19.23 -11.17
C GLY A 626 -15.52 -20.15 -12.21
N ASP A 627 -15.53 -19.74 -13.47
CA ASP A 627 -14.74 -20.34 -14.54
C ASP A 627 -13.50 -19.47 -14.78
N ASN A 628 -12.33 -20.06 -14.58
CA ASN A 628 -11.06 -19.38 -14.75
C ASN A 628 -10.58 -19.34 -16.20
N THR A 629 -11.38 -19.80 -17.15
CA THR A 629 -11.09 -19.74 -18.58
C THR A 629 -11.71 -18.47 -19.19
N LEU A 630 -10.88 -17.66 -19.82
CA LEU A 630 -11.24 -16.39 -20.43
C LEU A 630 -11.15 -16.48 -21.96
N PRO A 631 -12.02 -15.74 -22.67
CA PRO A 631 -11.97 -15.73 -24.14
C PRO A 631 -10.65 -15.13 -24.65
N PRO A 632 -10.26 -15.45 -25.89
CA PRO A 632 -9.03 -14.93 -26.48
C PRO A 632 -9.02 -13.39 -26.51
N TYR A 633 -7.88 -12.81 -26.13
CA TYR A 633 -7.69 -11.35 -26.06
C TYR A 633 -8.72 -10.64 -25.16
N ALA A 634 -9.06 -11.26 -24.05
CA ALA A 634 -9.98 -10.68 -23.09
C ALA A 634 -9.50 -9.31 -22.55
N ASP A 635 -10.46 -8.40 -22.44
CA ASP A 635 -10.30 -7.18 -21.65
C ASP A 635 -10.77 -7.47 -20.24
N ILE A 636 -9.87 -7.34 -19.26
CA ILE A 636 -10.10 -7.67 -17.87
C ILE A 636 -9.99 -6.39 -17.07
N HIS A 637 -11.01 -6.08 -16.29
CA HIS A 637 -10.98 -4.97 -15.35
C HIS A 637 -11.34 -5.46 -13.95
N LEU A 638 -10.51 -5.15 -12.96
CA LEU A 638 -10.56 -5.68 -11.61
C LEU A 638 -10.64 -4.55 -10.59
N GLN A 639 -11.60 -4.60 -9.68
CA GLN A 639 -11.72 -3.68 -8.56
C GLN A 639 -11.41 -4.39 -7.25
N PHE A 640 -10.58 -3.75 -6.44
CA PHE A 640 -10.12 -4.27 -5.16
C PHE A 640 -10.56 -3.37 -4.02
N ALA A 641 -10.76 -3.96 -2.86
CA ALA A 641 -10.80 -3.26 -1.59
C ALA A 641 -10.03 -4.03 -0.53
N CYS A 642 -9.68 -3.34 0.53
CA CYS A 642 -9.05 -3.94 1.69
C CYS A 642 -9.85 -3.52 2.93
N PRO A 643 -10.35 -4.46 3.76
CA PRO A 643 -11.05 -4.12 4.99
C PRO A 643 -10.04 -3.62 6.03
N ALA A 644 -9.57 -2.41 5.84
CA ALA A 644 -8.70 -1.68 6.73
C ALA A 644 -9.31 -0.32 7.02
N TYR A 645 -9.33 0.08 8.28
CA TYR A 645 -9.95 1.31 8.72
C TYR A 645 -8.96 2.15 9.56
N PRO A 646 -8.85 3.47 9.32
CA PRO A 646 -9.34 4.17 8.12
C PRO A 646 -8.59 3.67 6.88
N GLY A 647 -9.30 3.56 5.75
CA GLY A 647 -8.72 3.07 4.49
C GLY A 647 -7.77 4.06 3.81
N GLU A 648 -7.63 5.26 4.35
CA GLU A 648 -6.68 6.25 3.87
C GLU A 648 -5.24 5.76 4.07
N GLY A 649 -4.44 5.89 3.01
CA GLY A 649 -3.04 5.51 3.04
C GLY A 649 -2.77 4.01 2.81
N MET A 650 -3.73 3.24 2.30
CA MET A 650 -3.45 1.88 1.84
C MET A 650 -2.65 1.90 0.53
N LEU A 651 -1.57 1.16 0.51
CA LEU A 651 -0.73 0.94 -0.67
C LEU A 651 -1.05 -0.45 -1.24
N TYR A 652 -1.16 -0.53 -2.55
CA TYR A 652 -1.46 -1.76 -3.26
C TYR A 652 -0.40 -2.07 -4.30
N GLU A 653 -0.03 -3.33 -4.39
CA GLU A 653 0.85 -3.83 -5.45
C GLU A 653 0.29 -5.10 -6.06
N TYR A 654 0.53 -5.27 -7.35
CA TYR A 654 0.22 -6.49 -8.06
C TYR A 654 1.41 -6.99 -8.86
N ARG A 655 1.39 -8.28 -9.17
CA ARG A 655 2.21 -8.86 -10.23
C ARG A 655 1.40 -9.89 -11.00
N LEU A 656 1.67 -9.98 -12.29
CA LEU A 656 1.03 -10.94 -13.18
C LEU A 656 2.09 -11.93 -13.66
N ARG A 657 2.14 -13.12 -13.06
CA ARG A 657 3.00 -14.20 -13.54
C ARG A 657 2.40 -14.80 -14.81
N GLY A 658 3.24 -15.17 -15.75
CA GLY A 658 2.85 -15.55 -17.13
C GLY A 658 2.95 -14.40 -18.11
N SER A 659 3.13 -13.17 -17.62
CA SER A 659 3.50 -11.99 -18.42
C SER A 659 5.03 -11.89 -18.56
N PRO A 660 5.55 -11.26 -19.62
CA PRO A 660 6.98 -10.99 -19.79
C PRO A 660 7.61 -10.22 -18.61
N ASP A 661 6.82 -9.38 -17.96
CA ASP A 661 7.21 -8.66 -16.76
C ASP A 661 6.37 -9.15 -15.58
N SER A 662 7.01 -9.87 -14.66
CA SER A 662 6.40 -10.41 -13.44
C SER A 662 6.88 -9.70 -12.17
N THR A 663 7.33 -8.47 -12.26
CA THR A 663 7.73 -7.64 -11.12
C THR A 663 6.50 -7.08 -10.39
N TRP A 664 6.66 -6.76 -9.09
CA TRP A 664 5.65 -6.07 -8.33
C TRP A 664 5.49 -4.62 -8.82
N ARG A 665 4.26 -4.20 -9.07
CA ARG A 665 3.90 -2.86 -9.54
C ARG A 665 2.83 -2.26 -8.65
N ALA A 666 2.99 -1.01 -8.27
CA ALA A 666 1.97 -0.27 -7.53
C ALA A 666 0.73 -0.02 -8.40
N PHE A 667 -0.45 -0.04 -7.78
CA PHE A 667 -1.69 0.34 -8.42
C PHE A 667 -2.63 1.05 -7.44
N SER A 668 -3.62 1.76 -7.97
CA SER A 668 -4.74 2.31 -7.18
C SER A 668 -5.92 1.34 -7.21
N PRO A 669 -6.59 1.08 -6.10
CA PRO A 669 -7.79 0.25 -6.07
C PRO A 669 -8.96 0.86 -6.88
N GLN A 670 -8.92 2.18 -7.12
CA GLN A 670 -9.84 2.92 -7.97
C GLN A 670 -9.02 3.74 -8.98
N PRO A 671 -9.24 3.57 -10.31
CA PRO A 671 -10.27 2.77 -10.98
C PRO A 671 -10.03 1.26 -10.97
N GLY A 672 -8.95 0.74 -10.38
CA GLY A 672 -8.64 -0.68 -10.34
C GLY A 672 -7.56 -1.09 -11.35
N LEU A 673 -7.36 -2.40 -11.52
CA LEU A 673 -6.43 -2.95 -12.51
C LEU A 673 -7.14 -3.23 -13.82
N SER A 674 -6.53 -2.85 -14.93
CA SER A 674 -7.02 -3.12 -16.27
C SER A 674 -5.96 -3.83 -17.10
N PHE A 675 -6.32 -4.95 -17.69
CA PHE A 675 -5.53 -5.67 -18.66
C PHE A 675 -6.29 -5.71 -19.98
N THR A 676 -5.81 -4.96 -20.96
CA THR A 676 -6.46 -4.87 -22.28
C THR A 676 -5.87 -5.89 -23.23
N LYS A 677 -6.73 -6.60 -23.96
CA LYS A 677 -6.33 -7.58 -24.99
C LYS A 677 -5.30 -8.59 -24.50
N GLN A 678 -5.57 -9.18 -23.32
CA GLN A 678 -4.65 -10.13 -22.72
C GLN A 678 -4.38 -11.30 -23.68
N ALA A 679 -3.09 -11.59 -23.90
CA ALA A 679 -2.68 -12.65 -24.83
C ALA A 679 -3.08 -14.04 -24.31
N PRO A 680 -3.29 -15.03 -25.20
CA PRO A 680 -3.52 -16.41 -24.78
C PRO A 680 -2.37 -16.96 -23.94
N GLY A 681 -2.70 -17.63 -22.85
CA GLY A 681 -1.71 -18.17 -21.91
C GLY A 681 -2.28 -18.42 -20.52
N ASP A 682 -1.46 -19.01 -19.65
CA ASP A 682 -1.78 -19.26 -18.25
C ASP A 682 -1.21 -18.12 -17.39
N TYR A 683 -2.05 -17.56 -16.54
CA TYR A 683 -1.70 -16.43 -15.72
C TYR A 683 -2.00 -16.65 -14.24
N LEU A 684 -1.15 -16.12 -13.39
CA LEU A 684 -1.40 -15.98 -11.96
C LEU A 684 -1.27 -14.51 -11.58
N LEU A 685 -2.40 -13.88 -11.28
CA LEU A 685 -2.44 -12.55 -10.67
C LEU A 685 -2.24 -12.70 -9.17
N GLU A 686 -1.29 -11.96 -8.65
CA GLU A 686 -1.07 -11.79 -7.22
C GLU A 686 -1.23 -10.31 -6.88
N ALA A 687 -2.08 -10.01 -5.90
CA ALA A 687 -2.28 -8.66 -5.39
C ALA A 687 -2.08 -8.62 -3.88
N ARG A 688 -1.39 -7.63 -3.38
CA ARG A 688 -1.12 -7.45 -1.95
C ARG A 688 -1.35 -6.00 -1.54
N ALA A 689 -1.66 -5.80 -0.27
CA ALA A 689 -1.87 -4.48 0.30
C ALA A 689 -1.04 -4.29 1.57
N ARG A 690 -0.71 -3.06 1.89
CA ARG A 690 -0.22 -2.65 3.20
C ARG A 690 -0.71 -1.25 3.53
N GLN A 691 -0.87 -0.97 4.80
CA GLN A 691 -1.11 0.39 5.24
C GLN A 691 0.16 1.24 5.01
N ALA A 692 0.01 2.49 4.58
CA ALA A 692 1.13 3.42 4.53
C ALA A 692 1.72 3.53 5.93
N GLY A 693 3.01 3.21 6.10
CA GLY A 693 3.59 3.00 7.42
C GLY A 693 3.43 1.58 7.97
N GLY A 694 2.75 0.67 7.29
CA GLY A 694 2.72 -0.75 7.66
C GLY A 694 4.04 -1.45 7.33
N PHE A 695 4.48 -2.37 8.20
CA PHE A 695 5.77 -3.05 8.06
C PHE A 695 5.76 -4.12 6.96
N ASP A 696 4.78 -4.98 7.03
CA ASP A 696 4.68 -6.10 6.11
C ASP A 696 3.57 -5.91 5.08
N TRP A 697 3.83 -6.35 3.88
CA TRP A 697 2.79 -6.60 2.91
C TRP A 697 1.89 -7.72 3.42
N SER A 698 0.59 -7.63 3.13
CA SER A 698 -0.34 -8.72 3.38
C SER A 698 0.06 -9.98 2.61
N GLU A 699 -0.50 -11.11 3.02
CA GLU A 699 -0.52 -12.28 2.16
C GLU A 699 -1.17 -11.90 0.83
N PRO A 700 -0.60 -12.30 -0.31
CA PRO A 700 -1.15 -11.92 -1.60
C PRO A 700 -2.45 -12.67 -1.90
N LEU A 701 -3.46 -11.94 -2.35
CA LEU A 701 -4.59 -12.53 -3.06
C LEU A 701 -4.07 -13.18 -4.34
N GLN A 702 -4.44 -14.41 -4.60
CA GLN A 702 -4.04 -15.16 -5.80
C GLN A 702 -5.26 -15.50 -6.64
N TRP A 703 -5.21 -15.13 -7.92
CA TRP A 703 -6.20 -15.53 -8.91
C TRP A 703 -5.52 -16.13 -10.12
N ARG A 704 -5.79 -17.41 -10.38
CA ARG A 704 -5.29 -18.13 -11.56
C ARG A 704 -6.35 -18.09 -12.64
N PHE A 705 -5.94 -17.73 -13.84
CA PHE A 705 -6.83 -17.75 -15.01
C PHE A 705 -6.05 -18.11 -16.26
N GLN A 706 -6.77 -18.67 -17.22
CA GLN A 706 -6.27 -19.07 -18.52
C GLN A 706 -6.99 -18.25 -19.60
N VAL A 707 -6.24 -17.60 -20.47
CA VAL A 707 -6.78 -16.95 -21.67
C VAL A 707 -6.68 -17.94 -22.82
N GLU A 708 -7.82 -18.29 -23.39
CA GLU A 708 -7.88 -19.28 -24.48
C GLU A 708 -7.22 -18.77 -25.76
N GLN A 709 -6.77 -19.70 -26.58
CA GLN A 709 -6.34 -19.41 -27.93
C GLN A 709 -7.54 -19.45 -28.88
N HIS A 710 -7.57 -18.55 -29.86
CA HIS A 710 -8.54 -18.68 -30.96
C HIS A 710 -8.43 -20.06 -31.59
N TRP A 711 -9.58 -20.71 -31.81
CA TRP A 711 -9.66 -22.06 -32.35
C TRP A 711 -8.82 -22.25 -33.61
N TYR A 712 -8.73 -21.24 -34.49
CA TYR A 712 -7.95 -21.28 -35.71
C TYR A 712 -6.42 -21.20 -35.51
N ARG A 713 -5.95 -20.86 -34.32
CA ARG A 713 -4.53 -20.85 -33.94
C ARG A 713 -4.11 -22.11 -33.22
N THR A 714 -5.05 -22.97 -32.85
CA THR A 714 -4.75 -24.26 -32.20
C THR A 714 -3.94 -25.16 -33.14
N PRO A 715 -3.10 -26.06 -32.61
CA PRO A 715 -2.34 -27.02 -33.45
C PRO A 715 -3.23 -27.85 -34.36
N TRP A 716 -4.40 -28.25 -33.87
CA TRP A 716 -5.39 -29.00 -34.61
C TRP A 716 -6.00 -28.23 -35.78
N ALA A 717 -6.34 -26.94 -35.56
CA ALA A 717 -6.85 -26.10 -36.63
C ALA A 717 -5.79 -25.85 -37.70
N LYS A 718 -4.52 -25.62 -37.29
CA LYS A 718 -3.40 -25.46 -38.24
C LYS A 718 -3.19 -26.76 -39.04
N ALA A 719 -3.26 -27.93 -38.40
CA ALA A 719 -3.21 -29.20 -39.07
C ALA A 719 -4.41 -29.39 -40.03
N GLY A 720 -5.63 -28.98 -39.59
CA GLY A 720 -6.82 -28.98 -40.42
C GLY A 720 -6.68 -28.09 -41.66
N PHE A 721 -6.22 -26.83 -41.46
CA PHE A 721 -5.98 -25.94 -42.61
C PHE A 721 -4.90 -26.47 -43.56
N LEU A 722 -3.82 -27.07 -43.00
CA LEU A 722 -2.79 -27.70 -43.83
C LEU A 722 -3.38 -28.87 -44.60
N THR A 723 -4.20 -29.73 -43.98
CA THR A 723 -4.85 -30.87 -44.63
C THR A 723 -5.80 -30.39 -45.73
N VAL A 724 -6.62 -29.35 -45.43
CA VAL A 724 -7.51 -28.74 -46.45
C VAL A 724 -6.70 -28.15 -47.59
N GLY A 725 -5.59 -27.47 -47.28
CA GLY A 725 -4.66 -26.94 -48.29
C GLY A 725 -4.07 -28.04 -49.16
N ILE A 726 -3.65 -29.16 -48.57
CA ILE A 726 -3.13 -30.33 -49.31
C ILE A 726 -4.21 -30.95 -50.18
N LEU A 727 -5.44 -31.09 -49.64
CA LEU A 727 -6.56 -31.65 -50.45
C LEU A 727 -6.96 -30.75 -51.61
N LEU A 728 -6.96 -29.41 -51.38
CA LEU A 728 -7.20 -28.44 -52.47
C LEU A 728 -6.10 -28.49 -53.52
N LEU A 729 -4.84 -28.55 -53.09
CA LEU A 729 -3.71 -28.70 -54.01
C LEU A 729 -3.80 -30.03 -54.79
N TRP A 730 -4.11 -31.13 -54.09
CA TRP A 730 -4.33 -32.40 -54.73
C TRP A 730 -5.50 -32.36 -55.70
N GLY A 731 -6.62 -31.72 -55.35
CA GLY A 731 -7.75 -31.49 -56.22
C GLY A 731 -7.39 -30.67 -57.48
N LEU A 732 -6.62 -29.60 -57.27
CA LEU A 732 -6.12 -28.78 -58.37
C LEU A 732 -5.17 -29.56 -59.31
N ILE A 733 -4.27 -30.35 -58.69
CA ILE A 733 -3.36 -31.20 -59.46
C ILE A 733 -4.18 -32.24 -60.25
N ARG A 734 -5.21 -32.88 -59.63
CA ARG A 734 -6.06 -33.83 -60.27
C ARG A 734 -6.88 -33.24 -61.42
N LEU A 735 -7.44 -32.03 -61.22
CA LEU A 735 -8.12 -31.27 -62.23
C LEU A 735 -7.14 -30.87 -63.38
N ARG A 736 -5.92 -30.46 -63.05
CA ARG A 736 -4.89 -30.15 -64.04
C ARG A 736 -4.46 -31.42 -64.82
N MET A 737 -4.31 -32.53 -64.12
CA MET A 737 -4.00 -33.84 -64.76
C MET A 737 -5.17 -34.31 -65.65
N HIS A 738 -6.41 -34.08 -65.21
CA HIS A 738 -7.59 -34.39 -66.01
C HIS A 738 -7.63 -33.52 -67.29
N GLN A 739 -7.40 -32.23 -67.14
CA GLN A 739 -7.29 -31.30 -68.30
C GLN A 739 -6.13 -31.71 -69.23
N LEU A 740 -4.97 -32.09 -68.67
CA LEU A 740 -3.82 -32.54 -69.42
C LEU A 740 -4.14 -33.85 -70.19
N ARG A 741 -4.85 -34.78 -69.53
CA ARG A 741 -5.29 -36.03 -70.17
C ARG A 741 -6.23 -35.77 -71.32
N ILE A 742 -7.17 -34.83 -71.18
CA ILE A 742 -8.05 -34.40 -72.26
C ILE A 742 -7.25 -33.72 -73.37
N ARG A 743 -6.28 -32.82 -73.03
CA ARG A 743 -5.41 -32.20 -74.02
C ARG A 743 -4.50 -33.22 -74.74
N VAL A 744 -3.94 -34.17 -73.99
CA VAL A 744 -3.13 -35.23 -74.63
C VAL A 744 -3.97 -36.06 -75.53
N ALA A 745 -5.20 -36.41 -75.17
CA ALA A 745 -6.11 -37.13 -76.02
C ALA A 745 -6.50 -36.37 -77.30
N THR A 746 -6.74 -34.99 -77.13
CA THR A 746 -7.02 -34.17 -78.27
C THR A 746 -5.78 -33.92 -79.16
N LEU A 747 -4.57 -33.80 -78.57
CA LEU A 747 -3.30 -33.72 -79.27
C LEU A 747 -2.97 -35.02 -79.99
N GLN A 748 -3.25 -36.20 -79.41
CA GLN A 748 -3.05 -37.47 -80.06
C GLN A 748 -4.00 -37.63 -81.31
N GLN A 749 -5.23 -37.12 -81.20
CA GLN A 749 -6.15 -37.05 -82.32
C GLN A 749 -5.71 -36.01 -83.41
N SER A 750 -5.12 -34.87 -82.96
CA SER A 750 -4.60 -33.89 -83.93
C SER A 750 -3.27 -34.33 -84.56
N LEU A 751 -2.40 -35.05 -83.80
CA LEU A 751 -1.16 -35.61 -84.35
C LEU A 751 -1.43 -36.70 -85.38
N ALA A 752 -2.48 -37.50 -85.20
CA ALA A 752 -2.91 -38.48 -86.20
C ALA A 752 -3.38 -37.79 -87.53
N LYS A 753 -3.99 -36.61 -87.38
CA LYS A 753 -4.36 -35.78 -88.55
C LYS A 753 -3.17 -35.02 -89.18
N GLN A 754 -2.19 -34.62 -88.37
CA GLN A 754 -1.01 -33.86 -88.87
C GLN A 754 0.03 -34.72 -89.54
N HIS A 755 0.09 -36.03 -89.22
CA HIS A 755 1.00 -36.95 -89.94
C HIS A 755 0.69 -37.11 -91.37
N GLU A 756 -0.54 -36.81 -91.78
CA GLU A 756 -0.96 -36.93 -93.19
C GLU A 756 -0.65 -35.57 -93.93
N GLU A 757 -0.57 -34.46 -93.23
CA GLU A 757 -0.26 -33.08 -93.79
C GLU A 757 1.23 -32.70 -93.78
N TYR A 758 2.08 -33.40 -92.97
CA TYR A 758 3.51 -33.03 -92.84
C TYR A 758 4.40 -33.56 -94.00
N ARG A 759 3.88 -34.40 -94.87
CA ARG A 759 4.60 -34.84 -96.08
C ARG A 759 4.64 -33.80 -97.22
N GLN A 760 3.96 -32.69 -97.08
CA GLN A 760 3.90 -31.66 -98.09
C GLN A 760 4.55 -30.26 -97.71
N LYS A 761 5.13 -30.18 -96.49
CA LYS A 761 5.67 -28.84 -96.01
C LYS A 761 7.14 -28.83 -95.64
N GLU A 762 7.92 -29.80 -95.99
CA GLU A 762 9.36 -29.85 -95.64
C GLU A 762 10.27 -28.96 -96.38
N SER A 763 9.74 -28.21 -97.43
CA SER A 763 10.56 -27.35 -98.27
C SER A 763 10.45 -25.85 -98.03
N PHE A 764 9.71 -25.39 -96.97
CA PHE A 764 9.46 -23.93 -96.82
C PHE A 764 9.97 -23.28 -95.58
N LEU A 765 10.65 -24.04 -94.68
CA LEU A 765 11.00 -23.49 -93.28
C LEU A 765 12.50 -23.35 -92.99
N GLN A 766 13.37 -23.41 -94.11
CA GLN A 766 14.77 -23.09 -93.92
C GLN A 766 15.12 -21.59 -93.94
N GLN A 767 14.13 -20.65 -94.12
CA GLN A 767 14.45 -19.27 -94.34
C GLN A 767 14.01 -18.22 -93.30
N LYS A 768 13.59 -18.61 -92.11
CA LYS A 768 13.17 -17.68 -91.05
C LYS A 768 13.84 -17.88 -89.70
N LEU A 769 15.03 -18.44 -89.59
CA LEU A 769 15.71 -18.64 -88.30
C LEU A 769 16.79 -17.60 -87.95
N GLU A 770 16.76 -16.46 -88.54
CA GLU A 770 17.82 -15.44 -88.36
C GLU A 770 17.39 -14.13 -87.73
N THR A 771 16.13 -13.97 -87.29
CA THR A 771 15.69 -12.62 -86.79
C THR A 771 14.98 -12.55 -85.43
N ALA A 772 15.37 -13.32 -84.49
CA ALA A 772 14.75 -13.19 -83.09
C ALA A 772 15.72 -13.37 -81.96
N THR A 773 16.93 -12.86 -82.03
CA THR A 773 17.86 -12.82 -80.92
C THR A 773 18.19 -11.35 -80.50
N GLN A 774 17.17 -10.57 -80.27
CA GLN A 774 17.33 -9.29 -79.59
C GLN A 774 15.98 -8.86 -79.08
N LEU A 775 15.74 -9.08 -77.79
CA LEU A 775 14.83 -8.31 -76.92
C LEU A 775 14.35 -9.18 -75.71
N ALA A 776 15.13 -9.24 -74.67
CA ALA A 776 14.64 -9.43 -73.31
C ALA A 776 15.74 -9.14 -72.30
N GLU A 777 16.00 -7.89 -72.03
CA GLU A 777 16.57 -7.47 -70.77
C GLU A 777 15.55 -6.56 -70.05
N ARG A 778 14.84 -7.12 -69.03
CA ARG A 778 14.09 -6.31 -68.10
C ARG A 778 15.03 -5.94 -66.99
N PRO A 779 15.18 -4.65 -66.60
CA PRO A 779 15.95 -4.27 -65.45
C PRO A 779 15.19 -4.61 -64.18
N VAL A 780 15.82 -5.42 -63.35
CA VAL A 780 15.42 -5.58 -61.92
C VAL A 780 15.62 -4.25 -61.26
N SER A 781 14.64 -3.81 -60.46
CA SER A 781 14.72 -2.52 -59.79
C SER A 781 15.93 -2.53 -58.83
N ASN A 782 16.86 -1.62 -59.10
CA ASN A 782 18.12 -1.51 -58.40
C ASN A 782 17.93 -1.11 -56.91
N LEU A 783 16.77 -0.56 -56.50
CA LEU A 783 16.45 -0.18 -55.13
C LEU A 783 15.98 -1.37 -54.28
N GLU A 784 15.47 -2.47 -54.86
CA GLU A 784 15.17 -3.71 -54.14
C GLU A 784 16.43 -4.37 -53.61
N ILE A 785 17.53 -4.28 -54.36
CA ILE A 785 18.84 -4.81 -53.92
C ILE A 785 19.36 -3.99 -52.74
N LEU A 786 19.14 -2.69 -52.71
CA LEU A 786 19.49 -1.81 -51.60
C LEU A 786 18.70 -2.13 -50.33
N PHE A 787 17.42 -2.39 -50.47
CA PHE A 787 16.56 -2.77 -49.34
C PHE A 787 17.01 -4.07 -48.67
N GLY A 788 17.36 -5.09 -49.49
CA GLY A 788 17.89 -6.36 -48.98
C GLY A 788 19.23 -6.21 -48.25
N LEU A 789 20.10 -5.34 -48.72
CA LEU A 789 21.41 -5.07 -48.10
C LEU A 789 21.29 -4.32 -46.77
N ILE A 790 20.36 -3.37 -46.67
CA ILE A 790 20.15 -2.63 -45.42
C ILE A 790 19.49 -3.47 -44.31
N GLN A 791 18.70 -4.45 -44.68
CA GLN A 791 18.18 -5.44 -43.71
C GLN A 791 19.28 -6.30 -43.09
N SER A 792 20.41 -6.44 -43.74
CA SER A 792 21.56 -7.22 -43.25
C SER A 792 22.53 -6.45 -42.34
N LEU A 793 22.29 -5.15 -42.11
CA LEU A 793 23.17 -4.32 -41.25
C LEU A 793 23.13 -4.74 -39.78
N PRO A 794 24.29 -4.87 -39.11
CA PRO A 794 24.34 -5.16 -37.68
C PRO A 794 23.62 -4.10 -36.83
N GLN A 795 22.99 -4.52 -35.73
CA GLN A 795 22.17 -3.61 -34.87
C GLN A 795 22.94 -2.51 -34.14
N GLU A 796 24.30 -2.56 -34.14
CA GLU A 796 25.17 -1.65 -33.38
C GLU A 796 25.97 -0.63 -34.22
N SER A 797 25.69 -0.50 -35.51
CA SER A 797 26.46 0.42 -36.38
C SER A 797 26.02 1.89 -36.26
N THR A 798 26.97 2.82 -36.32
CA THR A 798 26.70 4.28 -36.31
C THR A 798 26.03 4.78 -37.61
N LEU A 799 25.51 6.03 -37.59
CA LEU A 799 24.99 6.66 -38.82
C LEU A 799 26.06 6.69 -39.92
N GLU A 800 27.32 6.94 -39.56
CA GLU A 800 28.44 6.94 -40.50
C GLU A 800 28.71 5.55 -41.06
N ASP A 801 28.66 4.50 -40.24
CA ASP A 801 28.84 3.12 -40.70
C ASP A 801 27.69 2.69 -41.61
N THR A 802 26.45 3.13 -41.30
CA THR A 802 25.30 2.91 -42.16
C THR A 802 25.47 3.54 -43.52
N ILE A 803 25.90 4.79 -43.56
CA ILE A 803 26.18 5.51 -44.83
C ILE A 803 27.36 4.86 -45.58
N LYS A 804 28.44 4.46 -44.92
CA LYS A 804 29.56 3.74 -45.52
C LYS A 804 29.15 2.38 -46.12
N THR A 805 28.30 1.64 -45.43
CA THR A 805 27.81 0.35 -45.91
C THR A 805 26.88 0.52 -47.12
N MET A 806 26.02 1.52 -47.09
CA MET A 806 25.20 1.89 -48.26
C MET A 806 26.07 2.34 -49.42
N ALA A 807 27.08 3.15 -49.17
CA ALA A 807 28.04 3.60 -50.19
C ALA A 807 28.78 2.41 -50.83
N LYS A 808 29.28 1.46 -50.04
CA LYS A 808 29.97 0.25 -50.51
C LYS A 808 29.07 -0.67 -51.32
N ALA A 809 27.81 -0.80 -50.89
CA ALA A 809 26.80 -1.58 -51.59
C ALA A 809 26.40 -0.98 -52.97
N LEU A 810 26.49 0.33 -53.10
CA LEU A 810 26.17 1.07 -54.32
C LEU A 810 27.29 1.04 -55.37
N GLN A 811 28.47 0.44 -55.03
CA GLN A 811 29.64 0.47 -55.95
C GLN A 811 29.47 -0.33 -57.25
N GLU A 812 28.62 -1.35 -57.28
CA GLU A 812 28.57 -2.23 -58.44
C GLU A 812 27.26 -2.39 -59.24
N PRO A 813 26.04 -2.32 -58.74
CA PRO A 813 24.88 -2.56 -59.62
C PRO A 813 24.00 -1.36 -59.90
N ILE A 814 24.19 -0.20 -59.23
CA ILE A 814 23.22 0.88 -59.30
C ILE A 814 23.90 2.17 -59.73
N ALA A 815 23.41 2.80 -60.80
CA ALA A 815 23.92 4.07 -61.29
C ALA A 815 23.48 5.28 -60.40
N ILE A 816 23.15 5.11 -59.09
CA ILE A 816 22.95 6.19 -58.12
C ILE A 816 24.31 6.82 -57.88
N ILE A 817 24.41 8.12 -58.13
CA ILE A 817 25.68 8.85 -58.09
C ILE A 817 25.92 9.49 -56.75
N ALA A 818 24.87 9.85 -56.05
CA ALA A 818 24.96 10.35 -54.70
C ALA A 818 23.69 10.02 -53.92
N PHE A 819 23.85 9.79 -52.61
CA PHE A 819 22.74 9.76 -51.69
C PHE A 819 23.08 10.53 -50.43
N GLU A 820 22.09 11.13 -49.81
CA GLU A 820 22.27 11.99 -48.65
C GLU A 820 21.10 11.82 -47.67
N PHE A 821 21.40 11.95 -46.40
CA PHE A 821 20.40 12.16 -45.35
C PHE A 821 20.33 13.63 -45.01
N ALA A 822 19.17 14.22 -45.11
CA ALA A 822 18.90 15.59 -44.70
C ALA A 822 18.10 15.59 -43.38
N TYR A 823 18.46 16.46 -42.47
CA TYR A 823 17.72 16.66 -41.23
C TYR A 823 17.84 18.08 -40.69
N LEU A 824 16.82 18.53 -39.94
CA LEU A 824 16.80 19.87 -39.38
C LEU A 824 17.57 19.90 -38.04
N ASP A 825 18.51 20.86 -37.92
CA ASP A 825 19.26 21.14 -36.70
C ASP A 825 19.28 22.65 -36.44
N LYS A 826 18.59 23.12 -35.40
CA LYS A 826 18.50 24.54 -34.98
C LYS A 826 18.20 25.53 -36.13
N ASN A 827 17.24 25.22 -36.97
CA ASN A 827 16.83 26.02 -38.16
C ASN A 827 17.78 25.95 -39.35
N GLU A 828 18.78 25.08 -39.35
CA GLU A 828 19.62 24.76 -40.50
C GLU A 828 19.34 23.34 -40.97
N LEU A 829 19.35 23.13 -42.30
CA LEU A 829 19.26 21.80 -42.89
C LEU A 829 20.65 21.21 -43.02
N VAL A 830 20.87 20.11 -42.30
CA VAL A 830 22.16 19.41 -42.29
C VAL A 830 22.07 18.20 -43.19
N PHE A 831 22.95 18.13 -44.18
CA PHE A 831 23.10 16.99 -45.08
C PHE A 831 24.30 16.15 -44.65
N ARG A 832 24.15 14.84 -44.67
CA ARG A 832 25.23 13.86 -44.53
C ARG A 832 25.06 12.77 -45.56
N GLY A 833 26.04 12.62 -46.44
CA GLY A 833 25.93 11.67 -47.51
C GLY A 833 27.26 11.33 -48.18
N TYR A 834 27.15 10.52 -49.24
CA TYR A 834 28.27 10.04 -50.04
C TYR A 834 28.05 10.34 -51.53
N SER A 835 29.05 10.87 -52.18
CA SER A 835 29.07 11.08 -53.60
C SER A 835 30.11 10.18 -54.28
N ARG A 836 29.71 9.36 -55.25
CA ARG A 836 30.57 8.41 -55.97
C ARG A 836 31.66 9.14 -56.80
N ARG A 837 31.39 10.35 -57.26
CA ARG A 837 32.31 11.12 -58.13
C ARG A 837 33.41 11.83 -57.32
N ALA A 838 33.15 12.13 -56.07
CA ALA A 838 34.12 12.77 -55.21
C ALA A 838 34.87 11.76 -54.29
N GLU A 839 34.45 10.49 -54.25
CA GLU A 839 34.94 9.44 -53.37
C GLU A 839 35.03 9.91 -51.90
N SER A 840 34.20 10.87 -51.52
CA SER A 840 34.28 11.54 -50.23
C SER A 840 32.95 11.59 -49.50
N PHE A 841 33.05 11.63 -48.19
CA PHE A 841 31.96 11.83 -47.28
C PHE A 841 31.70 13.33 -47.15
N ASN A 842 30.52 13.81 -47.53
CA ASN A 842 30.16 15.23 -47.50
C ASN A 842 29.29 15.51 -46.29
N ARG A 843 29.62 16.58 -45.57
CA ARG A 843 28.76 17.23 -44.59
C ARG A 843 28.59 18.68 -44.98
N ARG A 844 27.33 19.06 -45.27
CA ARG A 844 26.99 20.47 -45.59
C ARG A 844 25.84 20.94 -44.73
N ARG A 845 25.76 22.24 -44.52
CA ARG A 845 24.66 22.91 -43.83
C ARG A 845 24.11 23.96 -44.74
N GLU A 846 22.78 24.07 -44.81
CA GLU A 846 22.04 25.04 -45.60
C GLU A 846 20.94 25.66 -44.75
N GLU A 847 20.50 26.88 -45.07
CA GLU A 847 19.37 27.49 -44.41
C GLU A 847 18.09 26.72 -44.77
N PHE A 848 17.23 26.47 -43.77
CA PHE A 848 15.97 25.77 -43.97
C PHE A 848 15.01 26.64 -44.77
N ASN A 849 14.80 26.30 -46.03
CA ASN A 849 13.90 27.03 -46.94
C ASN A 849 13.13 26.05 -47.81
N GLU A 850 11.82 25.91 -47.56
CA GLU A 850 10.93 24.99 -48.29
C GLU A 850 10.76 25.38 -49.77
N LYS A 851 11.00 26.63 -50.14
CA LYS A 851 10.83 27.13 -51.51
C LYS A 851 12.06 26.92 -52.42
N THR A 852 13.22 26.70 -51.79
CA THR A 852 14.48 26.62 -52.55
C THR A 852 15.21 25.29 -52.38
N ASN A 853 14.77 24.42 -51.45
CA ASN A 853 15.44 23.16 -51.18
C ASN A 853 14.43 21.99 -51.16
N LEU A 854 14.65 20.96 -51.99
CA LEU A 854 13.76 19.78 -52.12
C LEU A 854 13.65 18.97 -50.86
N ALA A 855 14.75 18.84 -50.11
CA ALA A 855 14.76 18.11 -48.84
C ALA A 855 13.99 18.87 -47.75
N ALA A 856 14.11 20.20 -47.69
CA ALA A 856 13.34 21.05 -46.82
C ALA A 856 11.83 20.94 -47.10
N TRP A 857 11.46 20.99 -48.38
CA TRP A 857 10.08 20.83 -48.80
C TRP A 857 9.49 19.47 -48.40
N ALA A 858 10.23 18.38 -48.67
CA ALA A 858 9.80 17.03 -48.33
C ALA A 858 9.68 16.84 -46.80
N ILE A 859 10.59 17.39 -46.01
CA ILE A 859 10.56 17.32 -44.52
C ILE A 859 9.39 18.12 -43.97
N ALA A 860 9.10 19.31 -44.52
CA ALA A 860 8.00 20.15 -44.05
C ALA A 860 6.64 19.57 -44.41
N GLY A 861 6.44 19.15 -45.65
CA GLY A 861 5.20 18.58 -46.17
C GLY A 861 4.98 17.10 -45.78
N ASN A 862 6.02 16.41 -45.31
CA ASN A 862 6.05 14.96 -45.08
C ASN A 862 5.59 14.15 -46.32
N GLU A 863 5.94 14.63 -47.51
CA GLU A 863 5.58 14.05 -48.81
C GLU A 863 6.81 13.58 -49.56
N THR A 864 6.73 12.40 -50.18
CA THR A 864 7.80 11.87 -51.01
C THR A 864 7.75 12.45 -52.41
N LEU A 865 8.89 12.89 -52.93
CA LEU A 865 9.03 13.51 -54.22
C LEU A 865 9.81 12.60 -55.16
N LEU A 866 9.32 12.43 -56.39
CA LEU A 866 10.01 11.81 -57.51
C LEU A 866 10.08 12.82 -58.66
N LEU A 867 11.29 13.26 -58.99
CA LEU A 867 11.56 14.07 -60.18
C LEU A 867 12.33 13.24 -61.20
N THR A 868 11.72 12.94 -62.32
CA THR A 868 12.31 12.11 -63.39
C THR A 868 13.15 12.90 -64.36
N ASP A 869 12.86 14.20 -64.53
CA ASP A 869 13.65 15.14 -65.32
C ASP A 869 13.81 16.47 -64.58
N PHE A 870 14.82 16.56 -63.76
CA PHE A 870 15.12 17.75 -62.96
C PHE A 870 15.62 18.94 -63.81
N SER A 871 16.08 18.68 -65.03
CA SER A 871 16.59 19.74 -65.92
C SER A 871 15.52 20.76 -66.35
N ARG A 872 14.22 20.39 -66.27
CA ARG A 872 13.09 21.25 -66.58
C ARG A 872 12.55 22.09 -65.44
N GLN A 873 12.96 21.79 -64.22
CA GLN A 873 12.47 22.44 -63.01
C GLN A 873 13.58 23.17 -62.22
N GLN A 874 14.77 23.35 -62.81
CA GLN A 874 15.93 24.00 -62.17
C GLN A 874 15.71 25.47 -61.77
N GLU A 875 14.67 26.14 -62.32
CA GLU A 875 14.33 27.49 -61.88
C GLU A 875 13.56 27.60 -60.59
N LEU A 876 12.98 26.52 -60.14
CA LEU A 876 12.13 26.48 -58.94
C LEU A 876 12.87 25.99 -57.65
N TYR A 877 13.89 25.15 -57.80
CA TYR A 877 14.62 24.60 -56.67
C TYR A 877 16.13 24.50 -56.97
N ILE A 878 16.95 25.32 -56.32
CA ILE A 878 18.40 25.32 -56.49
C ILE A 878 19.02 24.41 -55.46
N GLU A 879 19.10 23.09 -55.71
CA GLU A 879 20.00 22.23 -54.95
C GLU A 879 21.39 22.22 -55.63
N LYS A 880 22.31 22.98 -55.04
CA LYS A 880 23.72 22.90 -55.36
C LYS A 880 24.38 21.87 -54.47
N THR A 881 24.34 20.60 -54.84
CA THR A 881 25.21 19.58 -54.28
C THR A 881 26.54 19.60 -55.02
N GLY A 882 27.45 20.48 -54.62
CA GLY A 882 28.72 20.62 -55.32
C GLY A 882 28.57 20.95 -56.83
N ASP A 883 29.61 20.80 -57.67
CA ASP A 883 29.67 21.15 -59.08
C ASP A 883 28.85 20.26 -60.04
N TYR A 884 27.86 19.45 -59.54
CA TYR A 884 27.17 18.47 -60.40
C TYR A 884 25.67 18.74 -60.52
N ARG A 885 25.16 18.69 -61.75
CA ARG A 885 23.74 18.78 -62.10
C ARG A 885 23.16 17.37 -62.17
N TYR A 886 22.26 17.01 -61.28
CA TYR A 886 21.50 15.76 -61.32
C TYR A 886 20.28 15.90 -62.20
N ASN A 887 19.85 14.80 -62.86
CA ASN A 887 18.74 14.82 -63.82
C ASN A 887 17.52 14.05 -63.30
N SER A 888 17.69 13.14 -62.33
CA SER A 888 16.59 12.47 -61.62
C SER A 888 16.86 12.45 -60.12
N VAL A 889 15.81 12.69 -59.33
CA VAL A 889 15.90 12.77 -57.85
C VAL A 889 14.71 12.09 -57.22
N ILE A 890 14.94 11.30 -56.14
CA ILE A 890 13.92 10.88 -55.19
C ILE A 890 14.26 11.48 -53.84
N VAL A 891 13.27 12.09 -53.21
CA VAL A 891 13.38 12.56 -51.81
C VAL A 891 12.26 11.91 -50.98
N ALA A 892 12.61 11.08 -50.06
CA ALA A 892 11.69 10.35 -49.19
C ALA A 892 11.84 10.79 -47.73
N PRO A 893 10.88 11.53 -47.16
CA PRO A 893 10.90 11.95 -45.76
C PRO A 893 10.57 10.81 -44.83
N PHE A 894 11.09 10.88 -43.59
CA PHE A 894 10.75 9.98 -42.49
C PHE A 894 10.96 10.69 -41.17
N GLU A 895 10.25 10.22 -40.14
CA GLU A 895 10.32 10.78 -38.80
C GLU A 895 10.85 9.74 -37.81
N LEU A 896 11.87 10.11 -37.04
CA LEU A 896 12.38 9.30 -35.96
C LEU A 896 11.40 9.36 -34.77
N ARG A 897 11.39 8.34 -33.92
CA ARG A 897 10.53 8.34 -32.70
C ARG A 897 10.86 9.46 -31.72
N SER A 898 12.00 10.11 -31.86
CA SER A 898 12.35 11.34 -31.13
C SER A 898 11.62 12.58 -31.61
N GLY A 899 10.77 12.46 -32.65
CA GLY A 899 10.10 13.58 -33.28
C GLY A 899 10.99 14.34 -34.33
N LYS A 900 12.23 13.91 -34.52
CA LYS A 900 13.15 14.53 -35.49
C LYS A 900 12.81 14.07 -36.90
N ARG A 901 12.51 15.00 -37.80
CA ARG A 901 12.20 14.71 -39.18
C ARG A 901 13.47 14.73 -40.03
N MET A 902 13.57 13.77 -40.93
CA MET A 902 14.70 13.56 -41.84
C MET A 902 14.19 13.23 -43.24
N ALA A 903 15.05 13.35 -44.26
CA ALA A 903 14.76 12.87 -45.60
C ALA A 903 15.94 12.07 -46.15
N LEU A 904 15.65 10.99 -46.86
CA LEU A 904 16.57 10.24 -47.69
C LEU A 904 16.50 10.82 -49.12
N CYS A 905 17.62 11.30 -49.61
CA CYS A 905 17.75 11.88 -50.97
C CYS A 905 18.61 10.97 -51.84
N LEU A 906 18.10 10.55 -52.98
CA LEU A 906 18.78 9.71 -53.97
C LEU A 906 18.91 10.48 -55.30
N TYR A 907 20.11 10.52 -55.89
CA TYR A 907 20.42 11.32 -57.04
C TYR A 907 20.98 10.50 -58.20
N HIS A 908 20.59 10.83 -59.40
CA HIS A 908 21.07 10.19 -60.61
C HIS A 908 21.30 11.19 -61.79
N LEU A 909 22.33 10.96 -62.65
CA LEU A 909 22.65 11.84 -63.79
C LEU A 909 21.79 11.61 -65.03
N ARG A 910 21.16 10.43 -65.17
CA ARG A 910 20.28 10.15 -66.31
C ARG A 910 18.87 10.69 -66.06
N LYS A 911 18.20 11.20 -67.07
CA LYS A 911 16.77 11.48 -67.03
C LYS A 911 15.99 10.19 -66.96
N ASN A 912 14.83 10.24 -66.33
CA ASN A 912 13.95 9.06 -66.17
C ASN A 912 14.66 7.81 -65.60
N ALA A 913 15.68 8.01 -64.75
CA ALA A 913 16.43 6.93 -64.15
C ALA A 913 15.64 6.20 -63.07
N PHE A 914 14.72 6.92 -62.38
CA PHE A 914 13.84 6.39 -61.39
C PHE A 914 12.40 6.28 -61.89
N ASN A 915 11.71 5.25 -61.47
CA ASN A 915 10.30 4.99 -61.79
C ASN A 915 9.44 4.91 -60.49
N GLN A 916 8.15 4.60 -60.63
CA GLN A 916 7.23 4.48 -59.50
C GLN A 916 7.59 3.34 -58.53
N HIS A 917 8.20 2.26 -58.98
CA HIS A 917 8.68 1.18 -58.12
C HIS A 917 9.87 1.63 -57.27
N ASP A 918 10.77 2.40 -57.83
CA ASP A 918 11.91 2.99 -57.12
C ASP A 918 11.46 4.00 -56.09
N LEU A 919 10.38 4.76 -56.34
CA LEU A 919 9.75 5.65 -55.40
C LEU A 919 9.20 4.88 -54.21
N MET A 920 8.46 3.78 -54.43
CA MET A 920 7.92 2.93 -53.36
C MET A 920 9.05 2.29 -52.57
N ALA A 921 10.09 1.79 -53.21
CA ALA A 921 11.25 1.19 -52.54
C ALA A 921 11.98 2.23 -51.69
N ALA A 922 12.14 3.47 -52.15
CA ALA A 922 12.72 4.57 -51.39
C ALA A 922 11.87 4.96 -50.17
N GLN A 923 10.54 4.96 -50.31
CA GLN A 923 9.62 5.19 -49.17
C GLN A 923 9.71 4.09 -48.12
N MET A 924 9.74 2.81 -48.53
CA MET A 924 9.89 1.68 -47.61
C MET A 924 11.25 1.74 -46.93
N LEU A 925 12.30 2.07 -47.65
CA LEU A 925 13.64 2.24 -47.12
C LEU A 925 13.70 3.37 -46.12
N ALA A 926 13.11 4.51 -46.38
CA ALA A 926 13.03 5.66 -45.48
C ALA A 926 12.31 5.25 -44.13
N ARG A 927 11.17 4.54 -44.23
CA ARG A 927 10.45 4.03 -43.05
C ARG A 927 11.28 3.02 -42.27
N TYR A 928 12.02 2.16 -42.92
CA TYR A 928 12.88 1.20 -42.25
C TYR A 928 14.07 1.88 -41.59
N LEU A 929 14.66 2.86 -42.20
CA LEU A 929 15.72 3.69 -41.62
C LEU A 929 15.22 4.45 -40.37
N ALA A 930 13.97 4.91 -40.38
CA ALA A 930 13.35 5.49 -39.16
C ALA A 930 13.37 4.58 -37.95
N LEU A 931 13.25 3.26 -38.14
CA LEU A 931 13.29 2.27 -37.09
C LEU A 931 14.70 1.97 -36.59
N ILE A 932 15.68 1.91 -37.49
CA ILE A 932 17.06 1.55 -37.17
C ILE A 932 17.82 2.74 -36.56
N LEU A 933 17.64 3.95 -37.12
CA LEU A 933 18.39 5.14 -36.71
C LEU A 933 17.97 5.67 -35.33
N LYS A 934 16.84 5.24 -34.78
CA LYS A 934 16.42 5.59 -33.41
C LYS A 934 17.46 5.23 -32.34
N ARG A 935 18.14 4.11 -32.51
CA ARG A 935 19.13 3.62 -31.53
C ARG A 935 20.52 4.25 -31.68
N ARG A 936 20.73 5.12 -32.66
CA ARG A 936 22.06 5.57 -33.13
C ARG A 936 22.28 7.08 -33.09
N LEU A 937 21.25 7.86 -32.78
CA LEU A 937 21.32 9.33 -32.73
C LEU A 937 21.08 9.91 -31.33
N GLU A 938 20.76 9.04 -30.36
CA GLU A 938 20.82 9.32 -28.92
C GLU A 938 22.19 8.93 -28.36
#